data_de3e2befd876f102b1dec0a17943ba39
#
_entry.id   de3e2befd876f102b1dec0a17943ba39
#
_cell.length_a   1.000
_cell.length_b   1.000
_cell.length_c   1.000
_cell.angle_alpha   90.00
_cell.angle_beta   90.00
_cell.angle_gamma   90.00
#
_symmetry.space_group_name_H-M   'P 1'
#
loop_
_entity.id
_entity.type
_entity.pdbx_description
1 polymer ?
#
loop_
_entity_poly.entity_id
_entity_poly.type
_entity_poly.pdbx_seq_one_letter_code
_entity_poly.pdbx_strand_id
1 'polypeptide(L)'
;MKNNYQVVLVDGSSYLFRAYHALPQLVSSKGQATGAIKGVISMIRKLIAEYPDSHIAVVFDAKGKSFRNEIYKDYKANRPPMPDELRSQIEPIHNIIRLMGLPILVVDHVEADDVIGTLATQATAKKMDVLVSTGDKDMAQLVTPHVTLINTMTDTLMDGPGVEEKFGVRADQIIDYLALVGDTSDNIPGVPKCGPKTAVKWLQAFESLNGVMANAESVKGKVGEYLRESLEFLPMSYELATIKKDLELEYSVDELAPSEPDSEGLLAIFTELEFRPWVNEINSDASADTNESPLTPTVVTEYETVFDETQLDIWLEKLAKADAFAFDTETTSIDYMEAKLVGLSFCCEAGKAAYVPMAHNYEGAPVQLAMELVLSKIRPLLENPEKTIIGQNLKYDISVMARHGVSIKAKVIDTMLESYVLNSVASRHNMDDLALNYLGLSTVHFEDIAGKGAKQLTFNQIVLDKAGHYAAEDADITFRLHQVLWPRLQAEGRLASVYQDIEIPLVPILSDVERGGVLLDEEQLKLQSRELEKRLHDLEQEAYGLAGEEFNLGSPKQLQQIFFQKLGLPVIKKTPKGQPSTAEPVLQELALDYPLPRVIMEYRGLSKLKSTYTDQLPKQIAQSTGRIHTSYHQAVTATGRLSSSDPNLQNIPIRTQEGRRVRRAFIAPDGYKIMAADYSQIELRIMAHLSQDKGLIHAFKNGLDIHKATAAEVFGGAVSDVSDDHRRSAKAINFGLIYGMSAFGLSRQLNISRGAAQDYIDLYFNRYPGVKDYMDRTRALAADQGYVETIFGRRLYLPEIRASNFQRRQAAERTAINAPMQGTAADIIKKAMITVHGWLASSNLDTRMTMQVHDELVLEVPEGNVQEVASGVEKLMSGAAELCIPLVVEAGVGDNWDEAH
;
A
#
# COMPACT_ATOMS: atom_id res chain seq x y z
N MET A 1 -18.46 28.48 -14.32
CA MET A 1 -19.93 28.34 -14.09
C MET A 1 -20.18 26.86 -14.11
N LYS A 2 -20.66 26.23 -13.01
CA LYS A 2 -21.08 24.81 -13.04
C LYS A 2 -22.28 24.72 -14.00
N ASN A 3 -22.18 23.84 -15.00
CA ASN A 3 -23.31 23.58 -15.90
C ASN A 3 -24.45 22.98 -15.06
N ASN A 4 -25.65 23.50 -15.20
CA ASN A 4 -26.84 23.07 -14.47
C ASN A 4 -27.46 21.89 -15.23
N TYR A 5 -27.05 20.65 -14.89
CA TYR A 5 -27.61 19.43 -15.48
C TYR A 5 -28.99 19.15 -14.88
N GLN A 6 -29.98 18.88 -15.70
CA GLN A 6 -31.33 18.52 -15.23
C GLN A 6 -31.44 17.06 -14.84
N VAL A 7 -30.64 16.19 -15.47
CA VAL A 7 -30.65 14.74 -15.22
C VAL A 7 -29.25 14.24 -14.98
N VAL A 8 -29.06 13.43 -13.95
CA VAL A 8 -27.82 12.72 -13.64
C VAL A 8 -28.08 11.21 -13.66
N LEU A 9 -27.48 10.50 -14.60
CA LEU A 9 -27.61 9.05 -14.74
C LEU A 9 -26.33 8.39 -14.19
N VAL A 10 -26.47 7.55 -13.18
CA VAL A 10 -25.35 6.89 -12.52
C VAL A 10 -25.25 5.44 -12.97
N ASP A 11 -24.11 5.06 -13.50
CA ASP A 11 -23.75 3.67 -13.77
C ASP A 11 -23.39 2.96 -12.45
N GLY A 12 -24.41 2.36 -11.82
CA GLY A 12 -24.29 1.69 -10.54
C GLY A 12 -23.42 0.44 -10.60
N SER A 13 -23.40 -0.26 -11.74
CA SER A 13 -22.55 -1.43 -11.96
C SER A 13 -21.05 -1.03 -11.98
N SER A 14 -20.70 0.03 -12.69
CA SER A 14 -19.34 0.59 -12.67
C SER A 14 -18.94 1.04 -11.26
N TYR A 15 -19.85 1.71 -10.55
CA TYR A 15 -19.61 2.14 -9.17
C TYR A 15 -19.35 0.97 -8.22
N LEU A 16 -20.14 -0.10 -8.35
CA LEU A 16 -20.03 -1.31 -7.54
C LEU A 16 -18.65 -1.96 -7.65
N PHE A 17 -18.21 -2.26 -8.88
CA PHE A 17 -16.92 -2.88 -9.10
C PHE A 17 -15.76 -1.96 -8.72
N ARG A 18 -15.89 -0.67 -9.01
CA ARG A 18 -14.90 0.33 -8.66
C ARG A 18 -14.71 0.45 -7.14
N ALA A 19 -15.79 0.59 -6.38
CA ALA A 19 -15.76 0.67 -4.93
C ALA A 19 -15.14 -0.58 -4.31
N TYR A 20 -15.47 -1.76 -4.84
CA TYR A 20 -14.92 -3.03 -4.37
C TYR A 20 -13.39 -3.14 -4.54
N HIS A 21 -12.86 -2.63 -5.65
CA HIS A 21 -11.42 -2.69 -5.92
C HIS A 21 -10.61 -1.54 -5.34
N ALA A 22 -11.22 -0.38 -5.10
CA ALA A 22 -10.54 0.81 -4.62
C ALA A 22 -10.43 0.86 -3.09
N LEU A 23 -11.41 0.31 -2.38
CA LEU A 23 -11.44 0.34 -0.92
C LEU A 23 -10.86 -0.95 -0.31
N PRO A 24 -10.21 -0.86 0.87
CA PRO A 24 -9.84 -2.04 1.62
C PRO A 24 -11.10 -2.86 1.98
N GLN A 25 -10.92 -4.13 2.26
CA GLN A 25 -12.02 -5.01 2.66
C GLN A 25 -12.53 -4.60 4.05
N LEU A 26 -13.49 -3.64 4.07
CA LEU A 26 -14.17 -3.23 5.30
C LEU A 26 -15.23 -4.28 5.64
N VAL A 27 -15.26 -4.65 6.91
CA VAL A 27 -16.28 -5.57 7.45
C VAL A 27 -16.87 -4.98 8.73
N SER A 28 -18.18 -5.21 8.94
CA SER A 28 -18.82 -4.88 10.21
C SER A 28 -18.32 -5.80 11.33
N SER A 29 -18.61 -5.49 12.59
CA SER A 29 -18.27 -6.34 13.74
C SER A 29 -18.90 -7.74 13.63
N LYS A 30 -19.99 -7.88 12.84
CA LYS A 30 -20.65 -9.15 12.55
C LYS A 30 -20.03 -9.92 11.37
N GLY A 31 -18.92 -9.41 10.78
CA GLY A 31 -18.23 -10.05 9.65
C GLY A 31 -18.90 -9.83 8.29
N GLN A 32 -19.85 -8.90 8.16
CA GLN A 32 -20.46 -8.54 6.89
C GLN A 32 -19.55 -7.60 6.11
N ALA A 33 -19.31 -7.89 4.83
CA ALA A 33 -18.54 -7.01 3.96
C ALA A 33 -19.30 -5.70 3.71
N THR A 34 -18.65 -4.55 3.91
CA THR A 34 -19.26 -3.21 3.85
C THR A 34 -18.50 -2.22 2.96
N GLY A 35 -17.32 -2.60 2.44
CA GLY A 35 -16.44 -1.70 1.68
C GLY A 35 -17.09 -1.17 0.40
N ALA A 36 -17.70 -2.05 -0.42
CA ALA A 36 -18.38 -1.62 -1.64
C ALA A 36 -19.62 -0.77 -1.33
N ILE A 37 -20.38 -1.11 -0.25
CA ILE A 37 -21.52 -0.32 0.20
C ILE A 37 -21.07 1.11 0.52
N LYS A 38 -20.04 1.25 1.37
CA LYS A 38 -19.50 2.57 1.76
C LYS A 38 -19.08 3.37 0.54
N GLY A 39 -18.32 2.74 -0.38
CA GLY A 39 -17.81 3.42 -1.56
C GLY A 39 -18.89 3.89 -2.52
N VAL A 40 -19.85 3.02 -2.86
CA VAL A 40 -20.96 3.36 -3.77
C VAL A 40 -21.81 4.49 -3.18
N ILE A 41 -22.22 4.36 -1.93
CA ILE A 41 -23.09 5.38 -1.29
C ILE A 41 -22.34 6.71 -1.12
N SER A 42 -21.04 6.70 -0.77
CA SER A 42 -20.24 7.94 -0.71
C SER A 42 -20.18 8.66 -2.06
N MET A 43 -19.97 7.93 -3.17
CA MET A 43 -19.96 8.51 -4.52
C MET A 43 -21.32 9.08 -4.93
N ILE A 44 -22.42 8.41 -4.60
CA ILE A 44 -23.78 8.91 -4.87
C ILE A 44 -24.07 10.16 -4.04
N ARG A 45 -23.73 10.16 -2.76
CA ARG A 45 -23.90 11.32 -1.87
C ARG A 45 -23.12 12.55 -2.36
N LYS A 46 -21.90 12.33 -2.86
CA LYS A 46 -21.12 13.40 -3.50
C LYS A 46 -21.88 13.99 -4.68
N LEU A 47 -22.45 13.18 -5.56
CA LEU A 47 -23.23 13.66 -6.70
C LEU A 47 -24.48 14.44 -6.27
N ILE A 48 -25.20 13.98 -5.25
CA ILE A 48 -26.37 14.70 -4.71
C ILE A 48 -25.95 16.08 -4.20
N ALA A 49 -24.83 16.16 -3.47
CA ALA A 49 -24.32 17.43 -2.94
C ALA A 49 -23.82 18.40 -4.05
N GLU A 50 -23.25 17.87 -5.12
CA GLU A 50 -22.75 18.66 -6.24
C GLU A 50 -23.85 19.11 -7.21
N TYR A 51 -24.92 18.32 -7.34
CA TYR A 51 -26.05 18.55 -8.26
C TYR A 51 -27.40 18.44 -7.55
N PRO A 52 -27.68 19.32 -6.57
CA PRO A 52 -28.86 19.19 -5.68
C PRO A 52 -30.20 19.36 -6.40
N ASP A 53 -30.23 20.09 -7.53
CA ASP A 53 -31.43 20.39 -8.30
C ASP A 53 -31.67 19.39 -9.45
N SER A 54 -30.82 18.34 -9.56
CA SER A 54 -30.87 17.38 -10.66
C SER A 54 -31.73 16.15 -10.30
N HIS A 55 -32.40 15.58 -11.27
CA HIS A 55 -33.00 14.26 -11.15
C HIS A 55 -31.93 13.19 -11.27
N ILE A 56 -31.63 12.50 -10.18
CA ILE A 56 -30.58 11.49 -10.12
C ILE A 56 -31.18 10.10 -10.13
N ALA A 57 -30.81 9.27 -11.11
CA ALA A 57 -31.21 7.87 -11.19
C ALA A 57 -30.00 6.95 -11.25
N VAL A 58 -30.08 5.78 -10.60
CA VAL A 58 -28.99 4.80 -10.55
C VAL A 58 -29.40 3.55 -11.32
N VAL A 59 -28.57 3.16 -12.28
CA VAL A 59 -28.85 2.05 -13.19
C VAL A 59 -27.89 0.90 -12.91
N PHE A 60 -28.42 -0.31 -12.73
CA PHE A 60 -27.62 -1.52 -12.53
C PHE A 60 -27.92 -2.59 -13.60
N ASP A 61 -26.92 -3.42 -13.88
CA ASP A 61 -27.11 -4.60 -14.71
C ASP A 61 -28.04 -5.61 -14.06
N ALA A 62 -28.92 -6.20 -14.84
CA ALA A 62 -29.75 -7.32 -14.40
C ALA A 62 -28.93 -8.63 -14.27
N LYS A 63 -29.46 -9.58 -13.50
CA LYS A 63 -28.89 -10.92 -13.43
C LYS A 63 -29.16 -11.68 -14.73
N GLY A 64 -28.13 -12.22 -15.35
CA GLY A 64 -28.30 -13.12 -16.47
C GLY A 64 -27.52 -12.71 -17.71
N LYS A 65 -28.00 -13.16 -18.85
CA LYS A 65 -27.41 -12.89 -20.16
C LYS A 65 -28.16 -11.73 -20.83
N SER A 66 -27.41 -10.83 -21.44
CA SER A 66 -27.99 -9.79 -22.29
C SER A 66 -28.19 -10.30 -23.73
N PHE A 67 -28.92 -9.54 -24.55
CA PHE A 67 -29.09 -9.85 -25.99
C PHE A 67 -27.76 -10.02 -26.73
N ARG A 68 -26.68 -9.39 -26.25
CA ARG A 68 -25.32 -9.53 -26.82
C ARG A 68 -24.80 -10.97 -26.76
N ASN A 69 -25.23 -11.76 -25.79
CA ASN A 69 -24.87 -13.18 -25.74
C ASN A 69 -25.60 -14.03 -26.79
N GLU A 70 -26.73 -13.55 -27.36
CA GLU A 70 -27.41 -14.18 -28.48
C GLU A 70 -26.67 -13.90 -29.79
N ILE A 71 -26.10 -12.69 -29.94
CA ILE A 71 -25.29 -12.28 -31.10
C ILE A 71 -23.96 -13.02 -31.06
N TYR A 72 -23.29 -13.05 -29.89
CA TYR A 72 -21.97 -13.67 -29.71
C TYR A 72 -21.90 -14.45 -28.41
N LYS A 73 -21.81 -15.78 -28.53
CA LYS A 73 -21.85 -16.70 -27.37
C LYS A 73 -20.71 -16.48 -26.38
N ASP A 74 -19.57 -16.04 -26.87
CA ASP A 74 -18.36 -15.81 -26.05
C ASP A 74 -18.27 -14.37 -25.50
N TYR A 75 -19.32 -13.56 -25.67
CA TYR A 75 -19.40 -12.22 -25.10
C TYR A 75 -19.29 -12.29 -23.57
N LYS A 76 -18.32 -11.53 -23.00
CA LYS A 76 -17.97 -11.51 -21.56
C LYS A 76 -17.59 -12.88 -20.95
N ALA A 77 -17.31 -13.92 -21.78
CA ALA A 77 -16.98 -15.27 -21.31
C ALA A 77 -15.64 -15.35 -20.55
N ASN A 78 -14.76 -14.38 -20.73
CA ASN A 78 -13.47 -14.26 -20.05
C ASN A 78 -13.54 -13.56 -18.69
N ARG A 79 -14.72 -13.00 -18.30
CA ARG A 79 -14.89 -12.36 -16.99
C ARG A 79 -14.95 -13.42 -15.88
N PRO A 80 -14.17 -13.28 -14.80
CA PRO A 80 -14.30 -14.16 -13.65
C PRO A 80 -15.68 -13.97 -12.99
N PRO A 81 -16.21 -15.01 -12.32
CA PRO A 81 -17.48 -14.88 -11.58
C PRO A 81 -17.33 -13.81 -10.48
N MET A 82 -18.41 -13.09 -10.24
CA MET A 82 -18.47 -12.07 -9.18
C MET A 82 -18.15 -12.71 -7.82
N PRO A 83 -17.21 -12.15 -7.03
CA PRO A 83 -16.88 -12.61 -5.68
C PRO A 83 -18.12 -12.61 -4.77
N ASP A 84 -18.25 -13.61 -3.91
CA ASP A 84 -19.41 -13.72 -3.01
C ASP A 84 -19.49 -12.55 -2.02
N GLU A 85 -18.35 -12.02 -1.58
CA GLU A 85 -18.27 -10.83 -0.73
C GLU A 85 -18.83 -9.58 -1.43
N LEU A 86 -18.62 -9.44 -2.74
CA LEU A 86 -19.21 -8.34 -3.50
C LEU A 86 -20.72 -8.58 -3.72
N ARG A 87 -21.08 -9.82 -4.06
CA ARG A 87 -22.48 -10.20 -4.27
C ARG A 87 -23.35 -9.93 -3.05
N SER A 88 -22.84 -10.19 -1.84
CA SER A 88 -23.57 -9.96 -0.59
C SER A 88 -23.85 -8.48 -0.30
N GLN A 89 -23.15 -7.55 -0.96
CA GLN A 89 -23.31 -6.12 -0.75
C GLN A 89 -24.32 -5.47 -1.71
N ILE A 90 -24.73 -6.16 -2.79
CA ILE A 90 -25.63 -5.58 -3.82
C ILE A 90 -26.98 -5.21 -3.23
N GLU A 91 -27.64 -6.12 -2.54
CA GLU A 91 -28.98 -5.88 -1.98
C GLU A 91 -28.97 -4.76 -0.93
N PRO A 92 -28.02 -4.70 0.03
CA PRO A 92 -27.87 -3.55 0.91
C PRO A 92 -27.68 -2.23 0.16
N ILE A 93 -26.86 -2.19 -0.91
CA ILE A 93 -26.66 -0.98 -1.74
C ILE A 93 -27.98 -0.55 -2.36
N HIS A 94 -28.70 -1.47 -3.00
CA HIS A 94 -30.01 -1.17 -3.61
C HIS A 94 -31.01 -0.65 -2.57
N ASN A 95 -31.03 -1.26 -1.38
CA ASN A 95 -31.91 -0.83 -0.31
C ASN A 95 -31.59 0.58 0.16
N ILE A 96 -30.31 0.91 0.40
CA ILE A 96 -29.89 2.25 0.81
C ILE A 96 -30.26 3.29 -0.25
N ILE A 97 -30.02 3.02 -1.54
CA ILE A 97 -30.36 3.94 -2.61
C ILE A 97 -31.87 4.22 -2.66
N ARG A 98 -32.72 3.18 -2.49
CA ARG A 98 -34.19 3.38 -2.40
C ARG A 98 -34.57 4.22 -1.19
N LEU A 99 -33.96 3.95 -0.02
CA LEU A 99 -34.20 4.72 1.20
C LEU A 99 -33.71 6.18 1.07
N MET A 100 -32.70 6.43 0.22
CA MET A 100 -32.28 7.80 -0.14
C MET A 100 -33.28 8.50 -1.08
N GLY A 101 -34.37 7.85 -1.46
CA GLY A 101 -35.38 8.41 -2.37
C GLY A 101 -34.99 8.41 -3.84
N LEU A 102 -33.90 7.73 -4.23
CA LEU A 102 -33.43 7.71 -5.60
C LEU A 102 -34.01 6.53 -6.39
N PRO A 103 -34.47 6.74 -7.65
CA PRO A 103 -34.89 5.66 -8.52
C PRO A 103 -33.74 4.74 -8.90
N ILE A 104 -33.99 3.44 -8.80
CA ILE A 104 -33.11 2.38 -9.27
C ILE A 104 -33.74 1.69 -10.46
N LEU A 105 -32.99 1.59 -11.54
CA LEU A 105 -33.41 0.88 -12.74
C LEU A 105 -32.57 -0.37 -12.94
N VAL A 106 -33.25 -1.50 -13.09
CA VAL A 106 -32.66 -2.80 -13.43
C VAL A 106 -33.58 -3.44 -14.46
N VAL A 107 -33.15 -3.56 -15.70
CA VAL A 107 -33.95 -4.05 -16.82
C VAL A 107 -33.41 -5.38 -17.31
N ASP A 108 -34.25 -6.41 -17.37
CA ASP A 108 -33.84 -7.75 -17.81
C ASP A 108 -33.41 -7.79 -19.28
N HIS A 109 -32.48 -8.67 -19.61
CA HIS A 109 -31.96 -8.94 -20.95
C HIS A 109 -31.20 -7.80 -21.63
N VAL A 110 -30.99 -6.66 -20.96
CA VAL A 110 -30.17 -5.52 -21.44
C VAL A 110 -29.12 -5.14 -20.38
N GLU A 111 -28.17 -4.35 -20.76
CA GLU A 111 -27.13 -3.87 -19.86
C GLU A 111 -27.45 -2.45 -19.36
N ALA A 112 -26.87 -2.05 -18.24
CA ALA A 112 -27.04 -0.71 -17.67
C ALA A 112 -26.76 0.39 -18.69
N ASP A 113 -25.76 0.18 -19.55
CA ASP A 113 -25.35 1.08 -20.62
C ASP A 113 -26.50 1.38 -21.60
N ASP A 114 -27.26 0.35 -21.97
CA ASP A 114 -28.39 0.47 -22.91
C ASP A 114 -29.54 1.28 -22.27
N VAL A 115 -29.80 1.07 -21.00
CA VAL A 115 -30.82 1.83 -20.23
C VAL A 115 -30.39 3.30 -20.12
N ILE A 116 -29.15 3.56 -19.75
CA ILE A 116 -28.58 4.92 -19.67
C ILE A 116 -28.62 5.60 -21.04
N GLY A 117 -28.21 4.90 -22.11
CA GLY A 117 -28.25 5.40 -23.46
C GLY A 117 -29.65 5.80 -23.92
N THR A 118 -30.65 5.00 -23.57
CA THR A 118 -32.07 5.26 -23.90
C THR A 118 -32.57 6.50 -23.14
N LEU A 119 -32.34 6.58 -21.82
CA LEU A 119 -32.77 7.73 -21.01
C LEU A 119 -32.06 9.02 -21.43
N ALA A 120 -30.76 8.97 -21.70
CA ALA A 120 -30.01 10.11 -22.19
C ALA A 120 -30.54 10.63 -23.55
N THR A 121 -30.98 9.68 -24.41
CA THR A 121 -31.59 10.04 -25.71
C THR A 121 -32.96 10.68 -25.51
N GLN A 122 -33.80 10.14 -24.62
CA GLN A 122 -35.10 10.73 -24.27
C GLN A 122 -34.94 12.14 -23.69
N ALA A 123 -33.99 12.34 -22.77
CA ALA A 123 -33.72 13.66 -22.19
C ALA A 123 -33.23 14.66 -23.23
N THR A 124 -32.30 14.24 -24.11
CA THR A 124 -31.80 15.07 -25.21
C THR A 124 -32.94 15.50 -26.17
N ALA A 125 -33.88 14.60 -26.47
CA ALA A 125 -35.05 14.94 -27.31
C ALA A 125 -35.92 16.04 -26.65
N LYS A 126 -35.91 16.14 -25.33
CA LYS A 126 -36.59 17.21 -24.55
C LYS A 126 -35.69 18.44 -24.30
N LYS A 127 -34.50 18.46 -24.85
CA LYS A 127 -33.46 19.53 -24.67
C LYS A 127 -33.03 19.70 -23.21
N MET A 128 -33.01 18.59 -22.47
CA MET A 128 -32.45 18.54 -21.10
C MET A 128 -30.96 18.23 -21.18
N ASP A 129 -30.17 18.91 -20.35
CA ASP A 129 -28.75 18.60 -20.21
C ASP A 129 -28.57 17.45 -19.22
N VAL A 130 -27.81 16.42 -19.66
CA VAL A 130 -27.64 15.15 -18.99
C VAL A 130 -26.19 14.98 -18.58
N LEU A 131 -25.95 14.60 -17.32
CA LEU A 131 -24.68 14.15 -16.83
C LEU A 131 -24.70 12.62 -16.64
N VAL A 132 -23.83 11.88 -17.32
CA VAL A 132 -23.68 10.44 -17.12
C VAL A 132 -22.46 10.19 -16.27
N SER A 133 -22.68 9.66 -15.08
CA SER A 133 -21.58 9.33 -14.16
C SER A 133 -21.17 7.87 -14.28
N THR A 134 -20.02 7.66 -14.95
CA THR A 134 -19.47 6.34 -15.24
C THR A 134 -17.95 6.33 -15.29
N GLY A 135 -17.34 5.16 -15.14
CA GLY A 135 -15.93 4.92 -15.45
C GLY A 135 -15.73 4.19 -16.77
N ASP A 136 -16.82 3.80 -17.43
CA ASP A 136 -16.74 3.03 -18.67
C ASP A 136 -16.41 3.95 -19.87
N LYS A 137 -15.39 3.53 -20.62
CA LYS A 137 -14.93 4.23 -21.83
C LYS A 137 -15.94 4.15 -22.99
N ASP A 138 -16.74 3.09 -23.00
CA ASP A 138 -17.65 2.79 -24.10
C ASP A 138 -18.85 3.75 -24.12
N MET A 139 -19.19 4.32 -22.96
CA MET A 139 -20.17 5.39 -22.79
C MET A 139 -19.80 6.68 -23.54
N ALA A 140 -18.53 6.85 -23.99
CA ALA A 140 -18.14 8.03 -24.76
C ALA A 140 -18.93 8.19 -26.08
N GLN A 141 -19.55 7.13 -26.59
CA GLN A 141 -20.48 7.17 -27.73
C GLN A 141 -21.80 7.89 -27.47
N LEU A 142 -22.11 8.17 -26.19
CA LEU A 142 -23.32 8.88 -25.77
C LEU A 142 -23.12 10.40 -25.73
N VAL A 143 -21.89 10.89 -25.79
CA VAL A 143 -21.57 12.29 -25.68
C VAL A 143 -22.15 13.08 -26.85
N THR A 144 -22.92 14.14 -26.52
CA THR A 144 -23.56 15.05 -27.44
C THR A 144 -23.47 16.48 -26.86
N PRO A 145 -23.94 17.54 -27.53
CA PRO A 145 -24.02 18.86 -26.91
C PRO A 145 -24.87 18.94 -25.62
N HIS A 146 -25.74 17.92 -25.38
CA HIS A 146 -26.60 17.83 -24.21
C HIS A 146 -26.22 16.68 -23.28
N VAL A 147 -25.23 15.85 -23.63
CA VAL A 147 -24.80 14.73 -22.80
C VAL A 147 -23.31 14.83 -22.51
N THR A 148 -22.95 14.99 -21.25
CA THR A 148 -21.57 15.03 -20.74
C THR A 148 -21.32 13.83 -19.83
N LEU A 149 -20.13 13.24 -19.89
CA LEU A 149 -19.73 12.20 -18.93
C LEU A 149 -18.93 12.80 -17.78
N ILE A 150 -19.05 12.22 -16.60
CA ILE A 150 -18.20 12.51 -15.44
C ILE A 150 -17.58 11.23 -14.88
N ASN A 151 -16.28 11.31 -14.60
CA ASN A 151 -15.60 10.31 -13.78
C ASN A 151 -15.39 10.89 -12.38
N THR A 152 -16.20 10.48 -11.42
CA THR A 152 -16.18 11.01 -10.05
C THR A 152 -14.93 10.70 -9.22
N MET A 153 -14.05 9.78 -9.68
CA MET A 153 -12.76 9.55 -8.99
C MET A 153 -11.68 10.55 -9.41
N THR A 154 -11.72 10.99 -10.66
CA THR A 154 -10.73 11.94 -11.20
C THR A 154 -11.32 13.33 -11.36
N ASP A 155 -12.57 13.48 -11.02
CA ASP A 155 -13.38 14.70 -11.18
C ASP A 155 -13.31 15.28 -12.60
N THR A 156 -13.18 14.38 -13.60
CA THR A 156 -12.95 14.77 -14.99
C THR A 156 -14.26 14.74 -15.77
N LEU A 157 -14.65 15.89 -16.28
CA LEU A 157 -15.75 16.00 -17.24
C LEU A 157 -15.25 15.67 -18.65
N MET A 158 -16.08 14.99 -19.44
CA MET A 158 -15.78 14.60 -20.82
C MET A 158 -16.96 15.00 -21.71
N ASP A 159 -16.78 16.07 -22.42
CA ASP A 159 -17.65 16.56 -23.50
C ASP A 159 -17.10 16.16 -24.89
N GLY A 160 -17.65 16.69 -25.98
CA GLY A 160 -17.19 16.39 -27.35
C GLY A 160 -15.68 16.60 -27.55
N PRO A 161 -15.13 17.79 -27.24
CA PRO A 161 -13.68 18.02 -27.25
C PRO A 161 -12.88 17.06 -26.35
N GLY A 162 -13.37 16.73 -25.15
CA GLY A 162 -12.75 15.79 -24.25
C GLY A 162 -12.69 14.34 -24.80
N VAL A 163 -13.69 13.94 -25.57
CA VAL A 163 -13.65 12.65 -26.30
C VAL A 163 -12.55 12.67 -27.36
N GLU A 164 -12.46 13.71 -28.17
CA GLU A 164 -11.44 13.84 -29.20
C GLU A 164 -10.02 13.88 -28.60
N GLU A 165 -9.82 14.60 -27.52
CA GLU A 165 -8.53 14.65 -26.81
C GLU A 165 -8.11 13.27 -26.30
N LYS A 166 -9.06 12.52 -25.73
CA LYS A 166 -8.77 11.22 -25.11
C LYS A 166 -8.62 10.08 -26.09
N PHE A 167 -9.49 9.99 -27.09
CA PHE A 167 -9.55 8.86 -28.02
C PHE A 167 -8.96 9.16 -29.39
N GLY A 168 -8.80 10.43 -29.75
CA GLY A 168 -8.34 10.88 -31.08
C GLY A 168 -9.40 10.76 -32.18
N VAL A 169 -10.65 10.52 -31.82
CA VAL A 169 -11.83 10.42 -32.70
C VAL A 169 -13.01 11.16 -32.08
N ARG A 170 -13.98 11.57 -32.89
CA ARG A 170 -15.21 12.20 -32.41
C ARG A 170 -16.14 11.19 -31.71
N ALA A 171 -17.05 11.68 -30.91
CA ALA A 171 -18.01 10.84 -30.18
C ALA A 171 -18.85 9.93 -31.09
N ASP A 172 -19.24 10.42 -32.28
CA ASP A 172 -19.97 9.65 -33.29
C ASP A 172 -19.14 8.53 -33.94
N GLN A 173 -17.82 8.56 -33.82
CA GLN A 173 -16.88 7.54 -34.32
C GLN A 173 -16.43 6.54 -33.24
N ILE A 174 -16.87 6.67 -31.99
CA ILE A 174 -16.43 5.80 -30.88
C ILE A 174 -16.83 4.33 -31.16
N ILE A 175 -18.00 4.06 -31.70
CA ILE A 175 -18.43 2.70 -32.02
C ILE A 175 -17.52 2.10 -33.09
N ASP A 176 -17.22 2.85 -34.16
CA ASP A 176 -16.29 2.45 -35.21
C ASP A 176 -14.91 2.15 -34.64
N TYR A 177 -14.43 3.01 -33.76
CA TYR A 177 -13.15 2.86 -33.08
C TYR A 177 -13.11 1.57 -32.23
N LEU A 178 -14.15 1.31 -31.43
CA LEU A 178 -14.26 0.12 -30.59
C LEU A 178 -14.33 -1.15 -31.42
N ALA A 179 -15.10 -1.16 -32.52
CA ALA A 179 -15.19 -2.29 -33.43
C ALA A 179 -13.84 -2.63 -34.05
N LEU A 180 -13.03 -1.63 -34.43
CA LEU A 180 -11.70 -1.80 -35.02
C LEU A 180 -10.65 -2.30 -34.00
N VAL A 181 -10.63 -1.72 -32.82
CA VAL A 181 -9.66 -2.07 -31.77
C VAL A 181 -10.06 -3.36 -31.04
N GLY A 182 -11.35 -3.63 -30.93
CA GLY A 182 -11.92 -4.67 -30.10
C GLY A 182 -11.89 -4.31 -28.61
N ASP A 183 -12.61 -5.09 -27.80
CA ASP A 183 -12.56 -5.00 -26.34
C ASP A 183 -12.23 -6.35 -25.70
N THR A 184 -11.05 -6.42 -25.07
CA THR A 184 -10.62 -7.63 -24.36
C THR A 184 -11.38 -7.84 -23.06
N SER A 185 -11.96 -6.80 -22.45
CA SER A 185 -12.73 -6.91 -21.22
C SER A 185 -14.06 -7.60 -21.45
N ASP A 186 -14.70 -7.27 -22.59
CA ASP A 186 -15.99 -7.81 -23.02
C ASP A 186 -15.88 -8.93 -24.06
N ASN A 187 -14.64 -9.28 -24.38
CA ASN A 187 -14.31 -10.30 -25.36
C ASN A 187 -14.89 -9.98 -26.75
N ILE A 188 -14.94 -8.69 -27.11
CA ILE A 188 -15.33 -8.23 -28.44
C ILE A 188 -14.11 -8.33 -29.37
N PRO A 189 -14.18 -9.10 -30.46
CA PRO A 189 -13.07 -9.24 -31.39
C PRO A 189 -12.82 -7.94 -32.16
N GLY A 190 -11.57 -7.54 -32.29
CA GLY A 190 -11.12 -6.42 -33.12
C GLY A 190 -10.16 -6.90 -34.19
N VAL A 191 -9.74 -6.01 -35.13
CA VAL A 191 -8.74 -6.33 -36.13
C VAL A 191 -7.40 -6.66 -35.45
N PRO A 192 -6.82 -7.86 -35.69
CA PRO A 192 -5.57 -8.26 -35.03
C PRO A 192 -4.46 -7.24 -35.27
N LYS A 193 -3.78 -6.83 -34.19
CA LYS A 193 -2.74 -5.79 -34.13
C LYS A 193 -3.21 -4.38 -34.53
N CYS A 194 -4.49 -4.12 -34.68
CA CYS A 194 -5.04 -2.78 -34.76
C CYS A 194 -5.13 -2.20 -33.33
N GLY A 195 -4.17 -1.38 -32.98
CA GLY A 195 -4.23 -0.62 -31.72
C GLY A 195 -4.86 0.77 -31.92
N PRO A 196 -5.03 1.53 -30.83
CA PRO A 196 -5.65 2.87 -30.85
C PRO A 196 -5.14 3.78 -31.97
N LYS A 197 -3.82 3.90 -32.12
CA LYS A 197 -3.22 4.76 -33.15
C LYS A 197 -3.55 4.33 -34.57
N THR A 198 -3.75 3.04 -34.82
CA THR A 198 -4.08 2.52 -36.12
C THR A 198 -5.55 2.76 -36.47
N ALA A 199 -6.44 2.51 -35.51
CA ALA A 199 -7.87 2.79 -35.66
C ALA A 199 -8.14 4.28 -35.88
N VAL A 200 -7.52 5.16 -35.11
CA VAL A 200 -7.61 6.63 -35.30
C VAL A 200 -7.16 7.03 -36.72
N LYS A 201 -6.00 6.53 -37.16
CA LYS A 201 -5.50 6.82 -38.50
C LYS A 201 -6.46 6.38 -39.60
N TRP A 202 -7.09 5.22 -39.45
CA TRP A 202 -8.05 4.73 -40.44
C TRP A 202 -9.34 5.53 -40.43
N LEU A 203 -9.87 5.88 -39.25
CA LEU A 203 -11.08 6.69 -39.14
C LEU A 203 -10.88 8.12 -39.64
N GLN A 204 -9.70 8.69 -39.45
CA GLN A 204 -9.34 10.00 -40.02
C GLN A 204 -9.25 9.94 -41.57
N ALA A 205 -8.84 8.81 -42.12
CA ALA A 205 -8.70 8.64 -43.58
C ALA A 205 -9.99 8.23 -44.27
N PHE A 206 -10.86 7.44 -43.61
CA PHE A 206 -12.03 6.80 -44.23
C PHE A 206 -13.35 7.12 -43.51
N GLU A 207 -13.32 7.96 -42.50
CA GLU A 207 -14.43 8.54 -41.73
C GLU A 207 -15.26 7.57 -40.88
N SER A 208 -15.46 6.32 -41.32
CA SER A 208 -16.28 5.34 -40.56
C SER A 208 -15.76 3.90 -40.77
N LEU A 209 -16.25 2.95 -39.96
CA LEU A 209 -15.98 1.51 -40.12
C LEU A 209 -16.33 1.04 -41.54
N ASN A 210 -17.50 1.45 -42.03
CA ASN A 210 -17.92 1.11 -43.40
C ASN A 210 -16.95 1.67 -44.44
N GLY A 211 -16.44 2.88 -44.24
CA GLY A 211 -15.41 3.48 -45.10
C GLY A 211 -14.10 2.70 -45.03
N VAL A 212 -13.68 2.27 -43.82
CA VAL A 212 -12.49 1.43 -43.65
C VAL A 212 -12.66 0.07 -44.32
N MET A 213 -13.80 -0.58 -44.15
CA MET A 213 -14.11 -1.88 -44.78
C MET A 213 -14.15 -1.79 -46.31
N ALA A 214 -14.79 -0.76 -46.87
CA ALA A 214 -14.86 -0.53 -48.33
C ALA A 214 -13.49 -0.26 -48.95
N ASN A 215 -12.56 0.29 -48.19
CA ASN A 215 -11.20 0.61 -48.62
C ASN A 215 -10.14 -0.36 -48.11
N ALA A 216 -10.52 -1.56 -47.63
CA ALA A 216 -9.60 -2.53 -47.02
C ALA A 216 -8.46 -2.95 -47.97
N GLU A 217 -8.70 -3.00 -49.30
CA GLU A 217 -7.68 -3.31 -50.30
C GLU A 217 -6.62 -2.21 -50.44
N SER A 218 -6.94 -0.97 -50.06
CA SER A 218 -6.00 0.15 -50.11
C SER A 218 -5.05 0.18 -48.88
N VAL A 219 -5.37 -0.54 -47.82
CA VAL A 219 -4.57 -0.61 -46.59
C VAL A 219 -3.42 -1.59 -46.80
N LYS A 220 -2.19 -1.05 -46.83
CA LYS A 220 -0.97 -1.81 -47.07
C LYS A 220 -0.41 -2.45 -45.77
N GLY A 221 0.39 -3.53 -46.00
CA GLY A 221 1.14 -4.21 -44.92
C GLY A 221 0.32 -5.22 -44.13
N LYS A 222 0.96 -5.86 -43.16
CA LYS A 222 0.39 -6.97 -42.38
C LYS A 222 -0.92 -6.64 -41.67
N VAL A 223 -1.09 -5.40 -41.22
CA VAL A 223 -2.33 -4.97 -40.55
C VAL A 223 -3.48 -4.84 -41.57
N GLY A 224 -3.17 -4.49 -42.83
CA GLY A 224 -4.14 -4.51 -43.92
C GLY A 224 -4.59 -5.93 -44.31
N GLU A 225 -3.69 -6.92 -44.23
CA GLU A 225 -4.05 -8.34 -44.39
C GLU A 225 -5.02 -8.77 -43.27
N TYR A 226 -4.72 -8.46 -42.03
CA TYR A 226 -5.60 -8.74 -40.91
C TYR A 226 -6.96 -8.02 -41.01
N LEU A 227 -6.99 -6.77 -41.51
CA LEU A 227 -8.24 -6.07 -41.76
C LEU A 227 -9.11 -6.85 -42.74
N ARG A 228 -8.54 -7.31 -43.88
CA ARG A 228 -9.28 -8.09 -44.86
C ARG A 228 -9.79 -9.43 -44.34
N GLU A 229 -9.00 -10.10 -43.49
CA GLU A 229 -9.40 -11.31 -42.80
C GLU A 229 -10.52 -11.06 -41.76
N SER A 230 -10.64 -9.82 -41.27
CA SER A 230 -11.60 -9.43 -40.25
C SER A 230 -12.94 -8.91 -40.80
N LEU A 231 -13.07 -8.69 -42.09
CA LEU A 231 -14.25 -8.06 -42.72
C LEU A 231 -15.56 -8.77 -42.38
N GLU A 232 -15.53 -10.09 -42.21
CA GLU A 232 -16.70 -10.90 -41.99
C GLU A 232 -17.30 -10.68 -40.59
N PHE A 233 -16.46 -10.46 -39.56
CA PHE A 233 -16.93 -10.31 -38.18
C PHE A 233 -17.02 -8.85 -37.68
N LEU A 234 -16.43 -7.89 -38.37
CA LEU A 234 -16.47 -6.49 -37.94
C LEU A 234 -17.88 -5.90 -37.79
N PRO A 235 -18.88 -6.26 -38.62
CA PRO A 235 -20.27 -5.82 -38.40
C PRO A 235 -20.83 -6.33 -37.05
N MET A 236 -20.53 -7.58 -36.67
CA MET A 236 -20.89 -8.14 -35.38
C MET A 236 -20.20 -7.38 -34.24
N SER A 237 -18.90 -7.07 -34.36
CA SER A 237 -18.17 -6.30 -33.34
C SER A 237 -18.73 -4.88 -33.17
N TYR A 238 -19.16 -4.25 -34.27
CA TYR A 238 -19.83 -2.97 -34.24
C TYR A 238 -21.17 -3.06 -33.50
N GLU A 239 -21.99 -4.07 -33.77
CA GLU A 239 -23.27 -4.30 -33.10
C GLU A 239 -23.08 -4.57 -31.61
N LEU A 240 -22.08 -5.39 -31.24
CA LEU A 240 -21.74 -5.68 -29.82
C LEU A 240 -21.28 -4.43 -29.05
N ALA A 241 -20.52 -3.53 -29.70
CA ALA A 241 -20.05 -2.29 -29.11
C ALA A 241 -21.12 -1.19 -29.04
N THR A 242 -22.22 -1.34 -29.81
CA THR A 242 -23.27 -0.32 -29.89
C THR A 242 -24.18 -0.37 -28.66
N ILE A 243 -24.33 0.78 -27.99
CA ILE A 243 -25.31 0.97 -26.92
C ILE A 243 -26.69 1.22 -27.55
N LYS A 244 -27.70 0.44 -27.13
CA LYS A 244 -29.08 0.66 -27.56
C LYS A 244 -29.64 1.95 -26.94
N LYS A 245 -30.41 2.69 -27.75
CA LYS A 245 -30.95 4.03 -27.36
C LYS A 245 -32.48 4.13 -27.52
N ASP A 246 -33.12 3.00 -27.77
CA ASP A 246 -34.53 2.90 -28.17
C ASP A 246 -35.27 1.80 -27.41
N LEU A 247 -34.84 1.48 -26.19
CA LEU A 247 -35.49 0.49 -25.34
C LEU A 247 -36.88 0.98 -24.89
N GLU A 248 -37.85 0.07 -24.83
CA GLU A 248 -39.11 0.30 -24.15
C GLU A 248 -38.89 0.14 -22.64
N LEU A 249 -38.84 1.27 -21.92
CA LEU A 249 -38.60 1.33 -20.49
C LEU A 249 -39.91 1.57 -19.75
N GLU A 250 -40.06 0.98 -18.55
CA GLU A 250 -41.20 1.24 -17.68
C GLU A 250 -41.21 2.67 -17.14
N TYR A 251 -40.07 3.33 -17.10
CA TYR A 251 -39.88 4.68 -16.61
C TYR A 251 -39.45 5.60 -17.73
N SER A 252 -40.07 6.77 -17.79
CA SER A 252 -39.63 7.88 -18.64
C SER A 252 -38.70 8.83 -17.88
N VAL A 253 -37.95 9.68 -18.60
CA VAL A 253 -37.03 10.64 -17.97
C VAL A 253 -37.74 11.63 -17.02
N ASP A 254 -39.05 11.87 -17.21
CA ASP A 254 -39.84 12.78 -16.34
C ASP A 254 -40.20 12.14 -14.99
N GLU A 255 -40.15 10.81 -14.89
CA GLU A 255 -40.46 10.04 -13.69
C GLU A 255 -39.21 9.75 -12.83
N LEU A 256 -38.03 10.30 -13.19
CA LEU A 256 -36.79 10.13 -12.44
C LEU A 256 -36.63 11.14 -11.28
N ALA A 257 -37.66 11.88 -10.93
CA ALA A 257 -37.61 12.79 -9.79
C ALA A 257 -37.37 12.00 -8.49
N PRO A 258 -36.40 12.41 -7.66
CA PRO A 258 -36.19 11.78 -6.37
C PRO A 258 -37.41 11.98 -5.45
N SER A 259 -37.72 10.97 -4.66
CA SER A 259 -38.69 11.07 -3.57
C SER A 259 -38.04 11.57 -2.28
N GLU A 260 -38.83 11.88 -1.26
CA GLU A 260 -38.27 12.21 0.06
C GLU A 260 -37.52 11.00 0.64
N PRO A 261 -36.33 11.21 1.19
CA PRO A 261 -35.55 10.15 1.83
C PRO A 261 -36.27 9.56 3.06
N ASP A 262 -36.22 8.25 3.21
CA ASP A 262 -36.65 7.57 4.43
C ASP A 262 -35.52 7.61 5.49
N SER A 263 -35.51 8.66 6.29
CA SER A 263 -34.50 8.88 7.31
C SER A 263 -34.50 7.81 8.41
N GLU A 264 -35.63 7.23 8.76
CA GLU A 264 -35.77 6.16 9.76
C GLU A 264 -35.13 4.86 9.23
N GLY A 265 -35.46 4.49 8.00
CA GLY A 265 -34.90 3.35 7.31
C GLY A 265 -33.40 3.47 7.09
N LEU A 266 -32.91 4.67 6.71
CA LEU A 266 -31.48 4.97 6.57
C LEU A 266 -30.75 4.86 7.91
N LEU A 267 -31.32 5.39 8.99
CA LEU A 267 -30.73 5.29 10.32
C LEU A 267 -30.60 3.82 10.76
N ALA A 268 -31.63 3.00 10.53
CA ALA A 268 -31.63 1.59 10.87
C ALA A 268 -30.52 0.82 10.13
N ILE A 269 -30.45 0.97 8.79
CA ILE A 269 -29.46 0.23 7.99
C ILE A 269 -28.02 0.73 8.20
N PHE A 270 -27.80 2.03 8.40
CA PHE A 270 -26.47 2.56 8.70
C PHE A 270 -25.99 2.14 10.10
N THR A 271 -26.90 2.00 11.07
CA THR A 271 -26.59 1.46 12.38
C THR A 271 -26.20 -0.02 12.28
N GLU A 272 -26.96 -0.81 11.51
CA GLU A 272 -26.65 -2.23 11.28
C GLU A 272 -25.29 -2.44 10.61
N LEU A 273 -24.96 -1.60 9.61
CA LEU A 273 -23.71 -1.64 8.85
C LEU A 273 -22.56 -0.92 9.57
N GLU A 274 -22.82 -0.33 10.74
CA GLU A 274 -21.84 0.39 11.57
C GLU A 274 -21.24 1.65 10.88
N PHE A 275 -22.01 2.31 10.02
CA PHE A 275 -21.62 3.56 9.38
C PHE A 275 -21.89 4.75 10.31
N ARG A 276 -21.18 4.79 11.44
CA ARG A 276 -21.36 5.78 12.52
C ARG A 276 -21.43 7.23 12.05
N PRO A 277 -20.59 7.71 11.11
CA PRO A 277 -20.67 9.09 10.62
C PRO A 277 -22.04 9.42 10.02
N TRP A 278 -22.60 8.53 9.20
CA TRP A 278 -23.93 8.71 8.59
C TRP A 278 -25.09 8.56 9.58
N VAL A 279 -24.93 7.71 10.58
CA VAL A 279 -25.87 7.61 11.72
C VAL A 279 -25.90 8.93 12.50
N ASN A 280 -24.75 9.51 12.79
CA ASN A 280 -24.66 10.79 13.51
C ASN A 280 -25.27 11.95 12.71
N GLU A 281 -25.06 11.97 11.40
CA GLU A 281 -25.61 12.99 10.50
C GLU A 281 -27.15 12.96 10.50
N ILE A 282 -27.77 11.80 10.32
CA ILE A 282 -29.24 11.65 10.33
C ILE A 282 -29.81 12.06 11.69
N ASN A 283 -29.17 11.67 12.78
CA ASN A 283 -29.60 12.05 14.12
C ASN A 283 -29.50 13.57 14.35
N SER A 284 -28.53 14.25 13.75
CA SER A 284 -28.39 15.71 13.83
C SER A 284 -29.49 16.43 13.05
N ASP A 285 -29.88 15.91 11.88
CA ASP A 285 -30.97 16.48 11.07
C ASP A 285 -32.34 16.26 11.73
N ALA A 286 -32.56 15.11 12.38
CA ALA A 286 -33.81 14.83 13.10
C ALA A 286 -33.99 15.67 14.38
N SER A 287 -32.90 16.19 14.98
CA SER A 287 -32.95 17.02 16.19
C SER A 287 -33.07 18.53 15.93
N ALA A 288 -33.14 18.95 14.68
CA ALA A 288 -33.42 20.35 14.33
C ALA A 288 -34.86 20.80 14.68
N ASP A 289 -35.79 19.85 14.93
CA ASP A 289 -37.17 20.13 15.30
C ASP A 289 -37.48 20.05 16.82
N THR A 290 -36.51 19.67 17.64
CA THR A 290 -36.68 19.68 19.12
C THR A 290 -35.40 20.22 19.78
N ASN A 291 -35.56 21.33 20.48
CA ASN A 291 -34.54 22.00 21.28
C ASN A 291 -33.98 21.08 22.39
N GLU A 292 -33.04 20.18 22.11
CA GLU A 292 -32.04 19.69 23.06
C GLU A 292 -31.06 18.78 22.31
N SER A 293 -29.89 19.35 21.94
CA SER A 293 -28.76 18.67 21.33
C SER A 293 -27.80 18.11 22.35
N PRO A 294 -27.17 16.96 22.05
CA PRO A 294 -25.72 16.87 22.20
C PRO A 294 -25.09 17.04 20.82
N LEU A 295 -24.85 18.26 20.46
CA LEU A 295 -24.03 18.68 19.33
C LEU A 295 -22.64 18.06 19.43
N THR A 296 -22.22 17.26 18.44
CA THR A 296 -20.86 17.45 17.94
C THR A 296 -20.93 18.78 17.21
N PRO A 297 -20.33 19.85 17.72
CA PRO A 297 -20.43 21.16 17.08
C PRO A 297 -19.78 21.03 15.71
N THR A 298 -20.47 21.54 14.68
CA THR A 298 -19.83 21.92 13.42
C THR A 298 -18.73 22.89 13.84
N VAL A 299 -17.49 22.42 13.91
CA VAL A 299 -16.36 23.24 14.35
C VAL A 299 -16.20 24.27 13.26
N VAL A 300 -16.55 25.54 13.58
CA VAL A 300 -16.30 26.65 12.68
C VAL A 300 -14.78 26.76 12.60
N THR A 301 -14.24 26.56 11.39
CA THR A 301 -12.80 26.63 11.18
C THR A 301 -12.36 28.09 11.02
N GLU A 302 -11.41 28.49 11.86
CA GLU A 302 -10.75 29.79 11.85
C GLU A 302 -9.26 29.55 11.58
N TYR A 303 -8.85 29.60 10.31
CA TYR A 303 -7.46 29.39 9.89
C TYR A 303 -6.79 30.73 9.60
N GLU A 304 -5.68 31.00 10.26
CA GLU A 304 -4.94 32.26 10.18
C GLU A 304 -3.58 32.05 9.51
N THR A 305 -3.27 32.89 8.52
CA THR A 305 -1.89 33.01 8.00
C THR A 305 -1.20 34.18 8.70
N VAL A 306 -0.10 33.88 9.38
CA VAL A 306 0.62 34.82 10.25
C VAL A 306 1.72 35.52 9.48
N PHE A 307 1.59 36.85 9.29
CA PHE A 307 2.54 37.64 8.51
C PHE A 307 3.42 38.57 9.36
N ASP A 308 3.08 38.84 10.59
CA ASP A 308 3.81 39.77 11.44
C ASP A 308 4.16 39.18 12.82
N GLU A 309 5.12 39.80 13.48
CA GLU A 309 5.66 39.36 14.76
C GLU A 309 4.63 39.43 15.88
N THR A 310 3.70 40.40 15.84
CA THR A 310 2.65 40.56 16.86
C THR A 310 1.66 39.37 16.81
N GLN A 311 1.25 38.98 15.61
CA GLN A 311 0.40 37.80 15.41
C GLN A 311 1.13 36.54 15.88
N LEU A 312 2.42 36.40 15.52
CA LEU A 312 3.23 35.27 15.98
C LEU A 312 3.30 35.20 17.52
N ASP A 313 3.56 36.33 18.19
CA ASP A 313 3.64 36.36 19.64
C ASP A 313 2.32 35.98 20.32
N ILE A 314 1.18 36.38 19.77
CA ILE A 314 -0.16 35.97 20.24
C ILE A 314 -0.31 34.45 20.15
N TRP A 315 0.09 33.83 19.03
CA TRP A 315 0.05 32.39 18.88
C TRP A 315 1.00 31.65 19.82
N LEU A 316 2.25 32.13 19.96
CA LEU A 316 3.22 31.56 20.90
C LEU A 316 2.74 31.61 22.36
N GLU A 317 2.05 32.68 22.76
CA GLU A 317 1.42 32.75 24.08
C GLU A 317 0.30 31.72 24.26
N LYS A 318 -0.53 31.47 23.22
CA LYS A 318 -1.56 30.42 23.25
C LYS A 318 -0.90 29.05 23.41
N LEU A 319 0.10 28.73 22.58
CA LEU A 319 0.84 27.47 22.62
C LEU A 319 1.57 27.28 23.95
N ALA A 320 2.14 28.35 24.51
CA ALA A 320 2.79 28.29 25.81
C ALA A 320 1.83 27.97 26.96
N LYS A 321 0.55 28.36 26.85
CA LYS A 321 -0.49 28.05 27.83
C LYS A 321 -1.10 26.66 27.66
N ALA A 322 -1.07 26.11 26.45
CA ALA A 322 -1.63 24.80 26.14
C ALA A 322 -0.74 23.67 26.70
N ASP A 323 -1.36 22.60 27.20
CA ASP A 323 -0.65 21.39 27.66
C ASP A 323 -0.06 20.61 26.48
N ALA A 324 -0.79 20.59 25.35
CA ALA A 324 -0.40 19.97 24.11
C ALA A 324 -0.87 20.80 22.90
N PHE A 325 -0.12 20.76 21.81
CA PHE A 325 -0.50 21.42 20.56
C PHE A 325 -0.04 20.59 19.34
N ALA A 326 -0.80 20.66 18.26
CA ALA A 326 -0.38 20.10 16.98
C ALA A 326 0.68 20.99 16.33
N PHE A 327 1.65 20.34 15.72
CA PHE A 327 2.78 20.95 15.03
C PHE A 327 3.08 20.19 13.73
N ASP A 328 3.26 20.93 12.66
CA ASP A 328 3.61 20.36 11.37
C ASP A 328 4.56 21.30 10.63
N THR A 329 5.39 20.75 9.70
CA THR A 329 6.35 21.50 8.89
C THR A 329 6.05 21.38 7.42
N GLU A 330 5.95 22.51 6.75
CA GLU A 330 5.81 22.58 5.31
C GLU A 330 7.17 22.77 4.64
N THR A 331 7.46 21.95 3.64
CA THR A 331 8.80 21.84 3.07
C THR A 331 8.80 21.74 1.54
N THR A 332 9.98 21.89 0.94
CA THR A 332 10.17 21.81 -0.51
C THR A 332 10.26 20.37 -1.06
N SER A 333 10.42 19.35 -0.21
CA SER A 333 10.67 17.97 -0.60
C SER A 333 10.23 17.00 0.48
N ILE A 334 9.82 15.79 0.09
CA ILE A 334 9.58 14.67 1.00
C ILE A 334 10.88 14.01 1.50
N ASP A 335 12.01 14.27 0.85
CA ASP A 335 13.32 13.82 1.31
C ASP A 335 13.80 14.73 2.44
N TYR A 336 13.76 14.23 3.67
CA TYR A 336 14.10 14.98 4.87
C TYR A 336 15.54 15.50 4.89
N MET A 337 16.46 14.91 4.11
CA MET A 337 17.85 15.37 4.00
C MET A 337 18.02 16.52 3.02
N GLU A 338 17.14 16.66 2.04
CA GLU A 338 17.17 17.74 1.03
C GLU A 338 16.09 18.81 1.27
N ALA A 339 15.06 18.48 2.06
CA ALA A 339 13.94 19.35 2.35
C ALA A 339 14.39 20.68 2.97
N LYS A 340 13.89 21.79 2.42
CA LYS A 340 14.05 23.12 2.99
C LYS A 340 12.73 23.53 3.63
N LEU A 341 12.79 24.09 4.83
CA LEU A 341 11.61 24.56 5.55
C LEU A 341 10.99 25.73 4.82
N VAL A 342 9.67 25.70 4.61
CA VAL A 342 8.88 26.75 3.95
C VAL A 342 7.97 27.46 4.94
N GLY A 343 7.41 26.73 5.90
CA GLY A 343 6.56 27.29 6.93
C GLY A 343 6.30 26.30 8.05
N LEU A 344 5.63 26.76 9.11
CA LEU A 344 5.21 25.98 10.27
C LEU A 344 3.71 26.16 10.49
N SER A 345 3.01 25.11 10.87
CA SER A 345 1.61 25.20 11.27
C SER A 345 1.38 24.71 12.70
N PHE A 346 0.35 25.25 13.35
CA PHE A 346 0.03 25.01 14.75
C PHE A 346 -1.48 24.95 15.00
N CYS A 347 -1.88 24.06 15.89
CA CYS A 347 -3.25 24.02 16.43
C CYS A 347 -3.22 23.61 17.90
N CYS A 348 -3.91 24.34 18.78
CA CYS A 348 -4.09 23.97 20.18
C CYS A 348 -5.56 23.99 20.62
N GLU A 349 -6.48 24.29 19.72
CA GLU A 349 -7.93 24.26 19.91
C GLU A 349 -8.58 23.83 18.60
N ALA A 350 -9.44 22.82 18.63
CA ALA A 350 -10.09 22.27 17.44
C ALA A 350 -10.81 23.36 16.64
N GLY A 351 -10.53 23.42 15.34
CA GLY A 351 -11.04 24.44 14.41
C GLY A 351 -10.26 25.74 14.40
N LYS A 352 -9.24 25.94 15.24
CA LYS A 352 -8.41 27.15 15.26
C LYS A 352 -6.96 26.79 15.03
N ALA A 353 -6.45 27.09 13.86
CA ALA A 353 -5.09 26.78 13.47
C ALA A 353 -4.41 27.97 12.79
N ALA A 354 -3.09 27.96 12.79
CA ALA A 354 -2.29 29.01 12.15
C ALA A 354 -1.19 28.40 11.29
N TYR A 355 -0.91 29.07 10.19
CA TYR A 355 0.25 28.84 9.34
C TYR A 355 1.19 30.05 9.38
N VAL A 356 2.47 29.82 9.61
CA VAL A 356 3.53 30.84 9.62
C VAL A 356 4.42 30.64 8.39
N PRO A 357 4.17 31.35 7.27
CA PRO A 357 5.02 31.28 6.08
C PRO A 357 6.36 31.96 6.31
N MET A 358 7.46 31.38 5.77
CA MET A 358 8.81 31.90 5.91
C MET A 358 9.59 31.93 4.58
N ALA A 359 9.26 31.06 3.64
CA ALA A 359 10.09 30.86 2.45
C ALA A 359 9.30 30.63 1.15
N HIS A 360 8.06 31.15 1.04
CA HIS A 360 7.36 31.16 -0.24
C HIS A 360 8.02 32.15 -1.21
N ASN A 361 8.19 31.74 -2.47
CA ASN A 361 8.95 32.49 -3.47
C ASN A 361 8.27 32.56 -4.85
N TYR A 362 6.95 32.37 -4.94
CA TYR A 362 6.21 32.59 -6.17
C TYR A 362 6.14 34.07 -6.51
N GLU A 363 5.87 34.42 -7.78
CA GLU A 363 5.76 35.80 -8.24
C GLU A 363 4.62 36.54 -7.54
N GLY A 364 4.93 37.64 -6.85
CA GLY A 364 3.95 38.43 -6.08
C GLY A 364 3.72 37.91 -4.64
N ALA A 365 4.55 36.96 -4.14
CA ALA A 365 4.46 36.54 -2.75
C ALA A 365 4.59 37.71 -1.77
N PRO A 366 3.72 37.80 -0.75
CA PRO A 366 3.80 38.88 0.26
C PRO A 366 5.06 38.75 1.09
N VAL A 367 5.42 39.80 1.81
CA VAL A 367 6.53 39.80 2.77
C VAL A 367 6.19 38.83 3.89
N GLN A 368 7.12 37.93 4.21
CA GLN A 368 7.00 36.90 5.20
C GLN A 368 7.96 37.14 6.36
N LEU A 369 7.73 36.49 7.49
CA LEU A 369 8.63 36.56 8.64
C LEU A 369 9.98 35.88 8.33
N ALA A 370 11.06 36.44 8.87
CA ALA A 370 12.38 35.83 8.73
C ALA A 370 12.44 34.50 9.47
N MET A 371 12.98 33.46 8.81
CA MET A 371 13.07 32.09 9.36
C MET A 371 13.80 32.08 10.70
N GLU A 372 14.92 32.77 10.81
CA GLU A 372 15.72 32.82 12.05
C GLU A 372 14.91 33.41 13.21
N LEU A 373 14.09 34.42 12.96
CA LEU A 373 13.21 35.02 13.96
C LEU A 373 12.17 34.00 14.44
N VAL A 374 11.44 33.37 13.52
CA VAL A 374 10.41 32.38 13.84
C VAL A 374 11.02 31.20 14.61
N LEU A 375 12.12 30.62 14.12
CA LEU A 375 12.81 29.51 14.78
C LEU A 375 13.33 29.88 16.16
N SER A 376 13.88 31.09 16.35
CA SER A 376 14.35 31.55 17.65
C SER A 376 13.23 31.66 18.68
N LYS A 377 12.03 32.08 18.24
CA LYS A 377 10.86 32.27 19.11
C LYS A 377 10.15 30.94 19.45
N ILE A 378 10.06 30.00 18.50
CA ILE A 378 9.41 28.70 18.75
C ILE A 378 10.30 27.70 19.51
N ARG A 379 11.63 27.81 19.37
CA ARG A 379 12.63 26.92 20.01
C ARG A 379 12.34 26.66 21.49
N PRO A 380 12.07 27.67 22.35
CA PRO A 380 11.79 27.42 23.77
C PRO A 380 10.60 26.49 24.03
N LEU A 381 9.62 26.43 23.14
CA LEU A 381 8.48 25.52 23.25
C LEU A 381 8.83 24.12 22.79
N LEU A 382 9.51 23.98 21.65
CA LEU A 382 9.87 22.68 21.07
C LEU A 382 10.98 21.96 21.86
N GLU A 383 11.90 22.72 22.49
CA GLU A 383 12.97 22.16 23.33
C GLU A 383 12.57 21.98 24.80
N ASN A 384 11.32 22.29 25.18
CA ASN A 384 10.84 22.13 26.53
C ASN A 384 10.29 20.71 26.78
N PRO A 385 10.91 19.88 27.65
CA PRO A 385 10.47 18.50 27.92
C PRO A 385 9.12 18.41 28.64
N GLU A 386 8.62 19.49 29.21
CA GLU A 386 7.30 19.54 29.87
C GLU A 386 6.16 19.78 28.88
N LYS A 387 6.46 20.23 27.66
CA LYS A 387 5.47 20.40 26.60
C LYS A 387 5.21 19.10 25.86
N THR A 388 4.03 19.01 25.25
CA THR A 388 3.65 17.91 24.38
C THR A 388 3.33 18.46 22.98
N ILE A 389 3.95 17.87 21.96
CA ILE A 389 3.62 18.15 20.57
C ILE A 389 2.93 16.94 19.93
N ILE A 390 1.94 17.22 19.10
CA ILE A 390 1.17 16.23 18.36
C ILE A 390 1.49 16.42 16.89
N GLY A 391 1.83 15.35 16.18
CA GLY A 391 2.06 15.41 14.73
C GLY A 391 1.52 14.19 14.00
N GLN A 392 1.59 14.24 12.69
CA GLN A 392 1.26 13.12 11.81
C GLN A 392 2.54 12.69 11.08
N ASN A 393 3.13 11.53 11.39
CA ASN A 393 4.46 11.12 10.94
C ASN A 393 5.56 12.10 11.39
N LEU A 394 5.49 12.47 12.66
CA LEU A 394 6.31 13.52 13.29
C LEU A 394 7.83 13.28 13.20
N LYS A 395 8.26 12.06 12.91
CA LYS A 395 9.67 11.73 12.65
C LYS A 395 10.27 12.59 11.54
N TYR A 396 9.48 12.88 10.50
CA TYR A 396 9.91 13.75 9.40
C TYR A 396 10.18 15.17 9.91
N ASP A 397 9.24 15.73 10.67
CA ASP A 397 9.35 17.10 11.20
C ASP A 397 10.53 17.23 12.17
N ILE A 398 10.73 16.22 13.03
CA ILE A 398 11.91 16.15 13.91
C ILE A 398 13.21 16.23 13.10
N SER A 399 13.28 15.49 12.00
CA SER A 399 14.46 15.46 11.14
C SER A 399 14.71 16.80 10.43
N VAL A 400 13.64 17.41 9.91
CA VAL A 400 13.70 18.75 9.28
C VAL A 400 14.13 19.80 10.28
N MET A 401 13.50 19.86 11.46
CA MET A 401 13.79 20.84 12.51
C MET A 401 15.24 20.68 13.04
N ALA A 402 15.70 19.45 13.22
CA ALA A 402 17.08 19.19 13.64
C ALA A 402 18.11 19.73 12.64
N ARG A 403 17.86 19.64 11.33
CA ARG A 403 18.70 20.23 10.28
C ARG A 403 18.69 21.76 10.30
N HIS A 404 17.63 22.36 10.82
CA HIS A 404 17.55 23.82 11.03
C HIS A 404 18.01 24.23 12.43
N GLY A 405 18.70 23.33 13.17
CA GLY A 405 19.32 23.60 14.47
C GLY A 405 18.35 23.66 15.63
N VAL A 406 17.12 23.16 15.49
CA VAL A 406 16.13 23.05 16.58
C VAL A 406 15.98 21.59 16.99
N SER A 407 16.35 21.26 18.22
CA SER A 407 16.22 19.90 18.77
C SER A 407 14.88 19.77 19.50
N ILE A 408 13.97 18.98 18.97
CA ILE A 408 12.70 18.73 19.64
C ILE A 408 12.94 17.84 20.84
N LYS A 409 12.70 18.38 22.06
CA LYS A 409 12.79 17.69 23.34
C LYS A 409 11.43 17.57 24.04
N ALA A 410 10.42 18.23 23.50
CA ALA A 410 9.03 18.07 23.93
C ALA A 410 8.59 16.61 23.83
N LYS A 411 7.66 16.19 24.67
CA LYS A 411 7.00 14.89 24.55
C LYS A 411 6.29 14.83 23.21
N VAL A 412 6.46 13.73 22.49
CA VAL A 412 5.88 13.56 21.14
C VAL A 412 4.67 12.64 21.20
N ILE A 413 3.67 12.97 20.38
CA ILE A 413 2.51 12.16 20.05
C ILE A 413 2.41 12.11 18.54
N ASP A 414 2.15 10.93 17.97
CA ASP A 414 2.04 10.73 16.53
C ASP A 414 0.74 10.01 16.18
N THR A 415 -0.16 10.70 15.46
CA THR A 415 -1.49 10.21 15.12
C THR A 415 -1.46 9.07 14.11
N MET A 416 -0.46 9.00 13.23
CA MET A 416 -0.20 7.86 12.37
C MET A 416 0.08 6.60 13.21
N LEU A 417 0.91 6.71 14.23
CA LEU A 417 1.26 5.61 15.13
C LEU A 417 0.12 5.24 16.08
N GLU A 418 -0.70 6.20 16.56
CA GLU A 418 -1.92 5.90 17.31
C GLU A 418 -2.85 5.01 16.48
N SER A 419 -3.12 5.38 15.24
CA SER A 419 -3.95 4.59 14.34
C SER A 419 -3.35 3.22 14.01
N TYR A 420 -2.03 3.19 13.75
CA TYR A 420 -1.33 1.96 13.43
C TYR A 420 -1.36 0.94 14.56
N VAL A 421 -1.08 1.36 15.78
CA VAL A 421 -1.12 0.48 16.96
C VAL A 421 -2.54 0.03 17.27
N LEU A 422 -3.53 0.90 17.07
CA LEU A 422 -4.94 0.56 17.26
C LEU A 422 -5.40 -0.53 16.29
N ASN A 423 -5.03 -0.43 15.01
CA ASN A 423 -5.29 -1.47 14.01
C ASN A 423 -4.38 -1.34 12.78
N SER A 424 -3.30 -2.10 12.74
CA SER A 424 -2.26 -2.04 11.69
C SER A 424 -2.72 -2.38 10.27
N VAL A 425 -3.94 -2.89 10.08
CA VAL A 425 -4.48 -3.30 8.77
C VAL A 425 -5.75 -2.53 8.36
N ALA A 426 -6.20 -1.56 9.16
CA ALA A 426 -7.46 -0.87 8.91
C ALA A 426 -7.40 0.15 7.77
N SER A 427 -6.26 0.83 7.58
CA SER A 427 -6.07 1.88 6.57
C SER A 427 -4.59 2.01 6.20
N ARG A 428 -4.27 2.99 5.36
CA ARG A 428 -2.88 3.38 5.06
C ARG A 428 -2.24 4.23 6.16
N HIS A 429 -2.99 4.64 7.17
CA HIS A 429 -2.60 5.52 8.27
C HIS A 429 -2.12 6.92 7.82
N ASN A 430 -2.41 7.33 6.58
CA ASN A 430 -2.23 8.70 6.13
C ASN A 430 -3.34 9.61 6.67
N MET A 431 -3.11 10.92 6.71
CA MET A 431 -4.02 11.87 7.32
C MET A 431 -5.39 11.89 6.63
N ASP A 432 -5.45 11.85 5.30
CA ASP A 432 -6.69 11.85 4.53
C ASP A 432 -7.60 10.66 4.88
N ASP A 433 -7.02 9.44 4.86
CA ASP A 433 -7.75 8.22 5.23
C ASP A 433 -8.20 8.27 6.71
N LEU A 434 -7.38 8.83 7.60
CA LEU A 434 -7.71 8.95 9.02
C LEU A 434 -8.80 9.99 9.24
N ALA A 435 -8.71 11.17 8.63
CA ALA A 435 -9.73 12.22 8.69
C ALA A 435 -11.09 11.70 8.21
N LEU A 436 -11.09 11.01 7.05
CA LEU A 436 -12.31 10.42 6.53
C LEU A 436 -12.89 9.34 7.44
N ASN A 437 -12.04 8.45 7.98
CA ASN A 437 -12.50 7.30 8.76
C ASN A 437 -12.91 7.67 10.20
N TYR A 438 -12.22 8.62 10.83
CA TYR A 438 -12.42 8.93 12.25
C TYR A 438 -13.15 10.24 12.50
N LEU A 439 -13.03 11.21 11.59
CA LEU A 439 -13.69 12.53 11.71
C LEU A 439 -14.84 12.72 10.72
N GLY A 440 -14.93 11.88 9.66
CA GLY A 440 -15.91 12.03 8.59
C GLY A 440 -15.63 13.21 7.65
N LEU A 441 -14.39 13.72 7.66
CA LEU A 441 -13.97 14.90 6.90
C LEU A 441 -13.16 14.48 5.67
N SER A 442 -13.38 15.19 4.57
CA SER A 442 -12.52 15.15 3.40
C SER A 442 -11.56 16.33 3.47
N THR A 443 -10.28 16.07 3.51
CA THR A 443 -9.21 17.06 3.55
C THR A 443 -8.86 17.57 2.16
N VAL A 444 -8.19 18.71 2.09
CA VAL A 444 -7.59 19.22 0.85
C VAL A 444 -6.36 18.37 0.53
N HIS A 445 -6.32 17.72 -0.65
CA HIS A 445 -5.14 16.96 -1.04
C HIS A 445 -4.04 17.86 -1.58
N PHE A 446 -2.78 17.53 -1.31
CA PHE A 446 -1.63 18.27 -1.84
C PHE A 446 -1.70 18.46 -3.37
N GLU A 447 -2.13 17.43 -4.11
CA GLU A 447 -2.28 17.49 -5.56
C GLU A 447 -3.32 18.52 -6.04
N ASP A 448 -4.31 18.89 -5.21
CA ASP A 448 -5.34 19.88 -5.56
C ASP A 448 -4.80 21.30 -5.53
N ILE A 449 -3.76 21.56 -4.72
CA ILE A 449 -3.11 22.88 -4.62
C ILE A 449 -1.81 22.97 -5.42
N ALA A 450 -1.08 21.85 -5.58
CA ALA A 450 0.22 21.79 -6.24
C ALA A 450 0.16 21.28 -7.70
N GLY A 451 -0.95 20.63 -8.12
CA GLY A 451 -1.03 19.94 -9.41
C GLY A 451 -0.36 18.56 -9.40
N LYS A 452 -0.28 17.91 -10.56
CA LYS A 452 0.15 16.50 -10.69
C LYS A 452 1.29 16.31 -11.71
N GLY A 453 2.09 15.27 -11.50
CA GLY A 453 3.10 14.80 -12.45
C GLY A 453 4.30 15.74 -12.57
N ALA A 454 4.95 15.76 -13.75
CA ALA A 454 6.21 16.49 -13.95
C ALA A 454 6.09 18.04 -13.81
N LYS A 455 4.88 18.59 -13.75
CA LYS A 455 4.62 20.02 -13.55
C LYS A 455 4.10 20.33 -12.14
N GLN A 456 4.12 19.37 -11.23
CA GLN A 456 3.71 19.58 -9.85
C GLN A 456 4.62 20.62 -9.19
N LEU A 457 3.99 21.61 -8.54
CA LEU A 457 4.71 22.65 -7.81
C LEU A 457 5.27 22.12 -6.50
N THR A 458 6.39 22.66 -6.07
CA THR A 458 6.86 22.50 -4.70
C THR A 458 6.11 23.47 -3.79
N PHE A 459 6.02 23.16 -2.48
CA PHE A 459 5.17 23.93 -1.55
C PHE A 459 5.46 25.43 -1.53
N ASN A 460 6.73 25.81 -1.60
CA ASN A 460 7.16 27.23 -1.67
C ASN A 460 6.68 27.99 -2.92
N GLN A 461 6.21 27.29 -3.94
CA GLN A 461 5.67 27.88 -5.17
C GLN A 461 4.14 28.02 -5.15
N ILE A 462 3.47 27.46 -4.14
CA ILE A 462 2.01 27.52 -4.00
C ILE A 462 1.62 28.87 -3.40
N VAL A 463 0.57 29.51 -3.96
CA VAL A 463 0.04 30.80 -3.45
C VAL A 463 -0.45 30.65 -2.02
N LEU A 464 -0.18 31.65 -1.17
CA LEU A 464 -0.42 31.59 0.28
C LEU A 464 -1.88 31.40 0.66
N ASP A 465 -2.84 31.90 -0.11
CA ASP A 465 -4.27 31.68 0.15
C ASP A 465 -4.61 30.18 0.16
N LYS A 466 -3.97 29.39 -0.70
CA LYS A 466 -4.15 27.92 -0.73
C LYS A 466 -3.22 27.20 0.24
N ALA A 467 -1.93 27.58 0.25
CA ALA A 467 -0.94 26.96 1.11
C ALA A 467 -1.24 27.18 2.60
N GLY A 468 -1.68 28.38 2.98
CA GLY A 468 -2.02 28.69 4.37
C GLY A 468 -3.24 27.93 4.86
N HIS A 469 -4.27 27.80 4.01
CA HIS A 469 -5.44 26.99 4.35
C HIS A 469 -5.07 25.52 4.51
N TYR A 470 -4.33 24.95 3.56
CA TYR A 470 -3.87 23.56 3.57
C TYR A 470 -3.07 23.24 4.85
N ALA A 471 -2.01 24.02 5.12
CA ALA A 471 -1.14 23.77 6.26
C ALA A 471 -1.85 23.96 7.62
N ALA A 472 -2.77 24.92 7.73
CA ALA A 472 -3.57 25.11 8.94
C ALA A 472 -4.60 23.98 9.13
N GLU A 473 -5.20 23.49 8.02
CA GLU A 473 -6.09 22.32 8.05
C GLU A 473 -5.34 21.09 8.56
N ASP A 474 -4.12 20.82 8.08
CA ASP A 474 -3.32 19.68 8.49
C ASP A 474 -3.03 19.69 9.99
N ALA A 475 -2.69 20.84 10.57
CA ALA A 475 -2.50 20.98 12.01
C ALA A 475 -3.81 20.78 12.80
N ASP A 476 -4.95 21.33 12.34
CA ASP A 476 -6.27 21.15 12.98
C ASP A 476 -6.72 19.68 12.93
N ILE A 477 -6.64 19.06 11.76
CA ILE A 477 -7.00 17.65 11.58
C ILE A 477 -6.13 16.74 12.47
N THR A 478 -4.83 16.98 12.52
CA THR A 478 -3.90 16.24 13.40
C THR A 478 -4.30 16.36 14.86
N PHE A 479 -4.61 17.57 15.33
CA PHE A 479 -5.08 17.80 16.70
C PHE A 479 -6.38 17.04 17.01
N ARG A 480 -7.36 17.12 16.10
CA ARG A 480 -8.66 16.44 16.25
C ARG A 480 -8.55 14.93 16.15
N LEU A 481 -7.67 14.41 15.32
CA LEU A 481 -7.40 12.97 15.23
C LEU A 481 -6.89 12.43 16.55
N HIS A 482 -5.93 13.10 17.19
CA HIS A 482 -5.46 12.72 18.52
C HIS A 482 -6.59 12.66 19.54
N GLN A 483 -7.49 13.66 19.54
CA GLN A 483 -8.63 13.71 20.49
C GLN A 483 -9.57 12.50 20.32
N VAL A 484 -9.63 11.89 19.14
CA VAL A 484 -10.47 10.71 18.85
C VAL A 484 -9.72 9.40 19.01
N LEU A 485 -8.45 9.33 18.58
CA LEU A 485 -7.66 8.10 18.57
C LEU A 485 -7.12 7.74 19.96
N TRP A 486 -6.60 8.72 20.69
CA TRP A 486 -5.99 8.48 21.99
C TRP A 486 -6.94 7.85 23.02
N PRO A 487 -8.17 8.35 23.24
CA PRO A 487 -9.10 7.71 24.17
C PRO A 487 -9.43 6.25 23.80
N ARG A 488 -9.49 5.93 22.50
CA ARG A 488 -9.71 4.55 22.04
C ARG A 488 -8.53 3.67 22.32
N LEU A 489 -7.31 4.18 22.08
CA LEU A 489 -6.07 3.45 22.35
C LEU A 489 -5.88 3.25 23.87
N GLN A 490 -6.19 4.26 24.67
CA GLN A 490 -6.10 4.21 26.12
C GLN A 490 -7.08 3.20 26.74
N ALA A 491 -8.27 3.04 26.16
CA ALA A 491 -9.23 2.02 26.57
C ALA A 491 -8.71 0.58 26.37
N GLU A 492 -7.76 0.39 25.48
CA GLU A 492 -7.10 -0.87 25.14
C GLU A 492 -5.72 -0.99 25.82
N GLY A 493 -5.66 -0.88 27.15
CA GLY A 493 -4.46 -0.70 27.99
C GLY A 493 -3.14 -1.30 27.48
N ARG A 494 -3.13 -2.56 26.99
CA ARG A 494 -1.91 -3.19 26.44
C ARG A 494 -1.44 -2.54 25.13
N LEU A 495 -2.36 -2.08 24.27
CA LEU A 495 -2.02 -1.34 23.07
C LEU A 495 -1.46 0.04 23.41
N ALA A 496 -2.02 0.70 24.42
CA ALA A 496 -1.47 1.97 24.92
C ALA A 496 -0.01 1.82 25.39
N SER A 497 0.32 0.71 26.08
CA SER A 497 1.72 0.41 26.46
C SER A 497 2.61 0.17 25.25
N VAL A 498 2.15 -0.56 24.21
CA VAL A 498 2.91 -0.73 22.96
C VAL A 498 3.21 0.63 22.31
N TYR A 499 2.22 1.51 22.28
CA TYR A 499 2.39 2.86 21.75
C TYR A 499 3.39 3.69 22.56
N GLN A 500 3.18 3.78 23.88
CA GLN A 500 3.96 4.63 24.77
C GLN A 500 5.38 4.12 25.06
N ASP A 501 5.56 2.80 25.16
CA ASP A 501 6.82 2.20 25.61
C ASP A 501 7.70 1.71 24.44
N ILE A 502 7.11 1.56 23.23
CA ILE A 502 7.83 1.01 22.08
C ILE A 502 7.80 1.99 20.90
N GLU A 503 6.61 2.37 20.40
CA GLU A 503 6.53 3.12 19.15
C GLU A 503 6.96 4.58 19.28
N ILE A 504 6.46 5.29 20.26
CA ILE A 504 6.78 6.72 20.47
C ILE A 504 8.23 6.96 20.87
N PRO A 505 8.84 6.22 21.81
CA PRO A 505 10.25 6.42 22.13
C PRO A 505 11.19 6.16 20.95
N LEU A 506 10.75 5.34 20.00
CA LEU A 506 11.53 5.01 18.81
C LEU A 506 11.56 6.14 17.76
N VAL A 507 10.56 7.03 17.74
CA VAL A 507 10.45 8.12 16.74
C VAL A 507 11.72 9.01 16.67
N PRO A 508 12.18 9.63 17.78
CA PRO A 508 13.41 10.43 17.75
C PRO A 508 14.66 9.59 17.45
N ILE A 509 14.69 8.33 17.90
CA ILE A 509 15.83 7.43 17.66
C ILE A 509 15.96 7.11 16.17
N LEU A 510 14.86 6.81 15.50
CA LEU A 510 14.86 6.58 14.05
C LEU A 510 15.29 7.84 13.29
N SER A 511 14.83 9.02 13.72
CA SER A 511 15.29 10.29 13.15
C SER A 511 16.83 10.46 13.28
N ASP A 512 17.40 10.09 14.44
CA ASP A 512 18.85 10.17 14.64
C ASP A 512 19.62 9.16 13.78
N VAL A 513 19.15 7.91 13.71
CA VAL A 513 19.74 6.85 12.86
C VAL A 513 19.69 7.25 11.39
N GLU A 514 18.55 7.71 10.91
CA GLU A 514 18.34 8.14 9.52
C GLU A 514 19.23 9.33 9.16
N ARG A 515 19.29 10.36 9.99
CA ARG A 515 20.17 11.52 9.77
C ARG A 515 21.66 11.17 9.92
N GLY A 516 21.98 10.21 10.78
CA GLY A 516 23.33 9.68 10.93
C GLY A 516 23.83 9.02 9.66
N GLY A 517 22.97 8.26 9.00
CA GLY A 517 23.25 7.59 7.73
C GLY A 517 24.40 6.58 7.78
N VAL A 518 24.72 5.99 6.64
CA VAL A 518 25.73 4.93 6.49
C VAL A 518 26.80 5.35 5.49
N LEU A 519 28.06 5.08 5.81
CA LEU A 519 29.19 5.36 4.92
C LEU A 519 29.39 4.22 3.92
N LEU A 520 29.60 4.56 2.65
CA LEU A 520 29.85 3.59 1.58
C LEU A 520 31.21 3.78 0.92
N ASP A 521 31.85 2.67 0.59
CA ASP A 521 32.95 2.62 -0.37
C ASP A 521 32.39 2.60 -1.81
N GLU A 522 32.28 3.78 -2.39
CA GLU A 522 31.75 3.98 -3.74
C GLU A 522 32.61 3.29 -4.81
N GLU A 523 33.96 3.30 -4.65
CA GLU A 523 34.87 2.71 -5.64
C GLU A 523 34.73 1.19 -5.68
N GLN A 524 34.52 0.54 -4.53
CA GLN A 524 34.25 -0.89 -4.47
C GLN A 524 32.95 -1.25 -5.18
N LEU A 525 31.88 -0.48 -5.00
CA LEU A 525 30.62 -0.70 -5.70
C LEU A 525 30.74 -0.50 -7.21
N LYS A 526 31.47 0.52 -7.66
CA LYS A 526 31.76 0.75 -9.08
C LYS A 526 32.57 -0.40 -9.70
N LEU A 527 33.57 -0.91 -8.98
CA LEU A 527 34.36 -2.06 -9.43
C LEU A 527 33.45 -3.30 -9.59
N GLN A 528 32.67 -3.61 -8.57
CA GLN A 528 31.74 -4.73 -8.61
C GLN A 528 30.71 -4.57 -9.74
N SER A 529 30.20 -3.37 -9.99
CA SER A 529 29.26 -3.09 -11.08
C SER A 529 29.83 -3.44 -12.44
N ARG A 530 31.11 -3.09 -12.71
CA ARG A 530 31.78 -3.44 -13.98
C ARG A 530 31.97 -4.96 -14.13
N GLU A 531 32.32 -5.65 -13.06
CA GLU A 531 32.46 -7.11 -13.09
C GLU A 531 31.11 -7.81 -13.34
N LEU A 532 30.05 -7.33 -12.68
CA LEU A 532 28.69 -7.82 -12.92
C LEU A 532 28.24 -7.58 -14.36
N GLU A 533 28.55 -6.42 -14.94
CA GLU A 533 28.23 -6.12 -16.33
C GLU A 533 28.87 -7.12 -17.31
N LYS A 534 30.15 -7.43 -17.10
CA LYS A 534 30.86 -8.44 -17.88
C LYS A 534 30.21 -9.81 -17.73
N ARG A 535 29.90 -10.25 -16.50
CA ARG A 535 29.24 -11.54 -16.27
C ARG A 535 27.84 -11.62 -16.88
N LEU A 536 27.07 -10.54 -16.80
CA LEU A 536 25.75 -10.45 -17.43
C LEU A 536 25.85 -10.58 -18.95
N HIS A 537 26.85 -9.95 -19.57
CA HIS A 537 27.09 -10.11 -21.00
C HIS A 537 27.44 -11.57 -21.37
N ASP A 538 28.31 -12.23 -20.58
CA ASP A 538 28.66 -13.62 -20.82
C ASP A 538 27.41 -14.53 -20.70
N LEU A 539 26.55 -14.31 -19.72
CA LEU A 539 25.28 -15.03 -19.54
C LEU A 539 24.28 -14.76 -20.68
N GLU A 540 24.24 -13.55 -21.24
CA GLU A 540 23.44 -13.26 -22.43
C GLU A 540 23.89 -14.09 -23.64
N GLN A 541 25.21 -14.14 -23.89
CA GLN A 541 25.76 -14.94 -24.99
C GLN A 541 25.48 -16.44 -24.79
N GLU A 542 25.63 -16.94 -23.56
CA GLU A 542 25.31 -18.33 -23.20
C GLU A 542 23.81 -18.61 -23.43
N ALA A 543 22.92 -17.71 -22.99
CA ALA A 543 21.49 -17.84 -23.18
C ALA A 543 21.10 -17.85 -24.66
N TYR A 544 21.69 -16.99 -25.47
CA TYR A 544 21.47 -16.94 -26.93
C TYR A 544 21.93 -18.24 -27.60
N GLY A 545 23.09 -18.77 -27.20
CA GLY A 545 23.57 -20.06 -27.66
C GLY A 545 22.63 -21.21 -27.34
N LEU A 546 22.08 -21.25 -26.12
CA LEU A 546 21.12 -22.27 -25.69
C LEU A 546 19.75 -22.12 -26.35
N ALA A 547 19.32 -20.90 -26.60
CA ALA A 547 18.04 -20.60 -27.26
C ALA A 547 18.12 -20.71 -28.79
N GLY A 548 19.31 -20.57 -29.38
CA GLY A 548 19.54 -20.53 -30.82
C GLY A 548 19.06 -19.22 -31.49
N GLU A 549 18.86 -18.16 -30.73
CA GLU A 549 18.51 -16.81 -31.19
C GLU A 549 18.71 -15.77 -30.09
N GLU A 550 18.86 -14.52 -30.50
CA GLU A 550 18.90 -13.39 -29.57
C GLU A 550 17.49 -13.02 -29.07
N PHE A 551 17.37 -12.73 -27.79
CA PHE A 551 16.12 -12.31 -27.16
C PHE A 551 16.38 -11.50 -25.88
N ASN A 552 15.38 -10.76 -25.42
CA ASN A 552 15.49 -10.03 -24.15
C ASN A 552 15.25 -10.97 -22.95
N LEU A 553 16.33 -11.28 -22.18
CA LEU A 553 16.30 -12.15 -21.01
C LEU A 553 15.42 -11.59 -19.87
N GLY A 554 15.21 -10.28 -19.85
CA GLY A 554 14.31 -9.60 -18.90
C GLY A 554 12.82 -9.65 -19.31
N SER A 555 12.48 -10.07 -20.54
CA SER A 555 11.11 -10.05 -21.03
C SER A 555 10.36 -11.35 -20.74
N PRO A 556 9.35 -11.36 -19.83
CA PRO A 556 8.56 -12.58 -19.56
C PRO A 556 7.89 -13.13 -20.83
N LYS A 557 7.47 -12.27 -21.75
CA LYS A 557 6.79 -12.66 -22.98
C LYS A 557 7.72 -13.40 -23.95
N GLN A 558 8.95 -12.91 -24.12
CA GLN A 558 9.95 -13.57 -24.97
C GLN A 558 10.42 -14.89 -24.35
N LEU A 559 10.62 -14.92 -23.03
CA LEU A 559 10.92 -16.15 -22.31
C LEU A 559 9.84 -17.22 -22.47
N GLN A 560 8.56 -16.83 -22.44
CA GLN A 560 7.46 -17.77 -22.71
C GLN A 560 7.54 -18.37 -24.12
N GLN A 561 7.86 -17.58 -25.13
CA GLN A 561 8.04 -18.04 -26.50
C GLN A 561 9.22 -19.02 -26.61
N ILE A 562 10.38 -18.66 -26.03
CA ILE A 562 11.59 -19.49 -26.05
C ILE A 562 11.34 -20.80 -25.30
N PHE A 563 10.90 -20.75 -24.06
CA PHE A 563 10.78 -21.94 -23.21
C PHE A 563 9.69 -22.90 -23.71
N PHE A 564 8.48 -22.39 -23.92
CA PHE A 564 7.32 -23.26 -24.10
C PHE A 564 6.93 -23.47 -25.55
N GLN A 565 7.26 -22.55 -26.46
CA GLN A 565 6.93 -22.71 -27.89
C GLN A 565 8.12 -23.24 -28.69
N LYS A 566 9.34 -22.73 -28.45
CA LYS A 566 10.52 -23.11 -29.21
C LYS A 566 11.21 -24.35 -28.66
N LEU A 567 11.53 -24.36 -27.34
CA LEU A 567 12.25 -25.44 -26.68
C LEU A 567 11.32 -26.54 -26.15
N GLY A 568 10.00 -26.34 -26.14
CA GLY A 568 9.03 -27.33 -25.71
C GLY A 568 9.12 -27.74 -24.24
N LEU A 569 9.60 -26.85 -23.36
CA LEU A 569 9.71 -27.14 -21.92
C LEU A 569 8.32 -27.36 -21.29
N PRO A 570 8.20 -28.17 -20.24
CA PRO A 570 6.92 -28.40 -19.58
C PRO A 570 6.35 -27.14 -18.91
N VAL A 571 5.04 -26.92 -19.08
CA VAL A 571 4.34 -25.82 -18.40
C VAL A 571 3.97 -26.23 -16.98
N ILE A 572 4.74 -25.81 -15.98
CA ILE A 572 4.55 -26.14 -14.58
C ILE A 572 3.39 -25.36 -13.97
N LYS A 573 3.28 -24.06 -14.29
CA LYS A 573 2.25 -23.16 -13.75
C LYS A 573 1.80 -22.14 -14.79
N LYS A 574 0.52 -21.75 -14.74
CA LYS A 574 -0.02 -20.66 -15.55
C LYS A 574 -0.25 -19.40 -14.69
N THR A 575 -0.17 -18.24 -15.33
CA THR A 575 -0.56 -16.96 -14.74
C THR A 575 -2.09 -16.88 -14.62
N PRO A 576 -2.66 -15.94 -13.86
CA PRO A 576 -4.10 -15.72 -13.80
C PRO A 576 -4.76 -15.47 -15.18
N LYS A 577 -3.98 -14.96 -16.14
CA LYS A 577 -4.41 -14.76 -17.54
C LYS A 577 -4.24 -16.01 -18.42
N GLY A 578 -3.98 -17.18 -17.83
CA GLY A 578 -3.85 -18.45 -18.56
C GLY A 578 -2.52 -18.67 -19.31
N GLN A 579 -1.60 -17.70 -19.32
CA GLN A 579 -0.30 -17.84 -19.97
C GLN A 579 0.68 -18.67 -19.13
N PRO A 580 1.62 -19.42 -19.75
CA PRO A 580 2.68 -20.11 -18.99
C PRO A 580 3.46 -19.13 -18.12
N SER A 581 3.71 -19.49 -16.86
CA SER A 581 4.44 -18.63 -15.93
C SER A 581 5.96 -18.79 -16.10
N THR A 582 6.68 -17.66 -16.05
CA THR A 582 8.15 -17.60 -15.98
C THR A 582 8.61 -17.00 -14.64
N ALA A 583 7.76 -17.10 -13.61
CA ALA A 583 8.10 -16.63 -12.27
C ALA A 583 9.23 -17.48 -11.65
N GLU A 584 9.93 -16.90 -10.71
CA GLU A 584 11.12 -17.53 -10.10
C GLU A 584 10.90 -18.97 -9.60
N PRO A 585 9.80 -19.34 -8.91
CA PRO A 585 9.58 -20.72 -8.50
C PRO A 585 9.45 -21.72 -9.67
N VAL A 586 8.92 -21.24 -10.82
CA VAL A 586 8.83 -22.06 -12.04
C VAL A 586 10.20 -22.24 -12.67
N LEU A 587 11.00 -21.16 -12.70
CA LEU A 587 12.36 -21.23 -13.22
C LEU A 587 13.25 -22.12 -12.35
N GLN A 588 13.12 -22.07 -11.02
CA GLN A 588 13.84 -22.94 -10.10
C GLN A 588 13.58 -24.43 -10.38
N GLU A 589 12.32 -24.79 -10.62
CA GLU A 589 11.94 -26.16 -10.95
C GLU A 589 12.48 -26.58 -12.34
N LEU A 590 12.34 -25.70 -13.34
CA LEU A 590 12.88 -25.99 -14.67
C LEU A 590 14.43 -26.06 -14.69
N ALA A 591 15.10 -25.31 -13.85
CA ALA A 591 16.56 -25.26 -13.77
C ALA A 591 17.19 -26.57 -13.24
N LEU A 592 16.40 -27.47 -12.65
CA LEU A 592 16.87 -28.80 -12.26
C LEU A 592 17.25 -29.63 -13.48
N ASP A 593 16.45 -29.55 -14.55
CA ASP A 593 16.57 -30.42 -15.71
C ASP A 593 17.08 -29.69 -16.98
N TYR A 594 16.96 -28.34 -17.01
CA TYR A 594 17.22 -27.55 -18.20
C TYR A 594 18.27 -26.44 -17.95
N PRO A 595 19.28 -26.29 -18.83
CA PRO A 595 20.35 -25.30 -18.64
C PRO A 595 19.86 -23.85 -18.81
N LEU A 596 19.01 -23.54 -19.78
CA LEU A 596 18.61 -22.17 -20.06
C LEU A 596 17.84 -21.51 -18.89
N PRO A 597 16.86 -22.15 -18.22
CA PRO A 597 16.28 -21.61 -16.98
C PRO A 597 17.31 -21.29 -15.90
N ARG A 598 18.38 -22.10 -15.76
CA ARG A 598 19.46 -21.86 -14.77
C ARG A 598 20.22 -20.56 -15.12
N VAL A 599 20.60 -20.40 -16.38
CA VAL A 599 21.25 -19.17 -16.88
C VAL A 599 20.37 -17.94 -16.68
N ILE A 600 19.06 -18.05 -16.97
CA ILE A 600 18.12 -16.94 -16.77
C ILE A 600 17.98 -16.57 -15.28
N MET A 601 17.99 -17.54 -14.39
CA MET A 601 17.94 -17.26 -12.94
C MET A 601 19.19 -16.51 -12.46
N GLU A 602 20.38 -16.97 -12.87
CA GLU A 602 21.64 -16.29 -12.56
C GLU A 602 21.64 -14.88 -13.12
N TYR A 603 21.28 -14.72 -14.40
CA TYR A 603 21.16 -13.41 -15.04
C TYR A 603 20.23 -12.46 -14.30
N ARG A 604 19.01 -12.90 -13.93
CA ARG A 604 18.05 -12.09 -13.18
C ARG A 604 18.56 -11.69 -11.80
N GLY A 605 19.22 -12.63 -11.11
CA GLY A 605 19.83 -12.37 -9.79
C GLY A 605 20.89 -11.29 -9.86
N LEU A 606 21.85 -11.43 -10.80
CA LEU A 606 22.94 -10.46 -10.98
C LEU A 606 22.45 -9.12 -11.55
N SER A 607 21.50 -9.13 -12.49
CA SER A 607 20.92 -7.92 -13.06
C SER A 607 20.20 -7.09 -12.00
N LYS A 608 19.43 -7.76 -11.11
CA LYS A 608 18.77 -7.10 -9.98
C LYS A 608 19.80 -6.54 -9.00
N LEU A 609 20.84 -7.29 -8.69
CA LEU A 609 21.90 -6.84 -7.78
C LEU A 609 22.61 -5.60 -8.35
N LYS A 610 22.95 -5.63 -9.64
CA LYS A 610 23.57 -4.49 -10.33
C LYS A 610 22.67 -3.28 -10.33
N SER A 611 21.47 -3.40 -10.86
CA SER A 611 20.53 -2.28 -11.03
C SER A 611 20.03 -1.70 -9.71
N THR A 612 19.87 -2.49 -8.65
CA THR A 612 19.31 -2.04 -7.38
C THR A 612 20.37 -1.52 -6.42
N TYR A 613 21.55 -2.15 -6.40
CA TYR A 613 22.57 -1.81 -5.41
C TYR A 613 23.81 -1.17 -6.02
N THR A 614 24.57 -1.86 -6.87
CA THR A 614 25.86 -1.33 -7.29
C THR A 614 25.77 -0.10 -8.17
N ASP A 615 24.68 0.10 -8.93
CA ASP A 615 24.45 1.28 -9.78
C ASP A 615 23.66 2.39 -9.09
N GLN A 616 22.81 2.07 -8.12
CA GLN A 616 21.91 3.04 -7.50
C GLN A 616 22.41 3.58 -6.17
N LEU A 617 23.00 2.74 -5.29
CA LEU A 617 23.48 3.21 -3.99
C LEU A 617 24.48 4.38 -4.11
N PRO A 618 25.47 4.36 -5.03
CA PRO A 618 26.39 5.49 -5.19
C PRO A 618 25.68 6.81 -5.55
N LYS A 619 24.55 6.76 -6.27
CA LYS A 619 23.79 7.95 -6.67
C LYS A 619 22.95 8.54 -5.54
N GLN A 620 22.73 7.77 -4.49
CA GLN A 620 21.94 8.16 -3.32
C GLN A 620 22.82 8.67 -2.16
N ILE A 621 24.11 8.75 -2.36
CA ILE A 621 25.01 9.38 -1.38
C ILE A 621 24.70 10.88 -1.32
N ALA A 622 24.24 11.35 -0.17
CA ALA A 622 23.92 12.76 0.05
C ALA A 622 25.22 13.60 0.02
N GLN A 623 25.25 14.63 -0.81
CA GLN A 623 26.44 15.49 -0.97
C GLN A 623 26.82 16.23 0.32
N SER A 624 25.82 16.54 1.15
CA SER A 624 26.00 17.26 2.41
C SER A 624 26.72 16.46 3.49
N THR A 625 26.59 15.12 3.47
CA THR A 625 27.10 14.22 4.53
C THR A 625 28.11 13.20 4.02
N GLY A 626 28.15 12.93 2.72
CA GLY A 626 28.90 11.82 2.13
C GLY A 626 28.36 10.44 2.49
N ARG A 627 27.13 10.35 3.00
CA ARG A 627 26.52 9.11 3.49
C ARG A 627 25.20 8.81 2.77
N ILE A 628 24.74 7.59 2.87
CA ILE A 628 23.38 7.20 2.46
C ILE A 628 22.45 7.30 3.66
N HIS A 629 21.28 7.86 3.44
CA HIS A 629 20.22 8.04 4.42
C HIS A 629 18.97 7.30 3.97
N THR A 630 18.63 6.21 4.67
CA THR A 630 17.38 5.47 4.45
C THR A 630 16.23 6.09 5.24
N SER A 631 15.00 5.77 4.88
CA SER A 631 13.82 6.07 5.68
C SER A 631 13.27 4.78 6.29
N TYR A 632 13.14 4.72 7.62
CA TYR A 632 12.49 3.64 8.34
C TYR A 632 11.02 3.94 8.58
N HIS A 633 10.15 3.00 8.26
CA HIS A 633 8.70 3.16 8.42
C HIS A 633 8.18 2.24 9.51
N GLN A 634 7.54 2.82 10.53
CA GLN A 634 6.94 2.08 11.65
C GLN A 634 5.53 1.56 11.31
N ALA A 635 4.77 2.26 10.48
CA ALA A 635 3.35 2.04 10.22
C ALA A 635 3.05 1.32 8.88
N VAL A 636 3.97 0.52 8.36
CA VAL A 636 3.81 -0.17 7.04
C VAL A 636 3.58 -1.66 7.18
N THR A 637 4.34 -2.34 8.03
CA THR A 637 4.20 -3.79 8.16
C THR A 637 3.12 -4.16 9.17
N ALA A 638 2.31 -5.15 8.83
CA ALA A 638 1.25 -5.59 9.76
C ALA A 638 1.77 -6.22 11.06
N THR A 639 3.02 -6.70 11.07
CA THR A 639 3.62 -7.43 12.20
C THR A 639 4.37 -6.56 13.20
N GLY A 640 4.52 -5.26 12.97
CA GLY A 640 5.34 -4.37 13.81
C GLY A 640 6.80 -4.25 13.39
N ARG A 641 7.27 -5.02 12.41
CA ARG A 641 8.63 -4.87 11.87
C ARG A 641 8.78 -3.50 11.21
N LEU A 642 9.96 -2.90 11.32
CA LEU A 642 10.32 -1.74 10.53
C LEU A 642 10.45 -2.15 9.05
N SER A 643 10.08 -1.27 8.16
CA SER A 643 10.46 -1.37 6.74
C SER A 643 11.38 -0.21 6.40
N SER A 644 12.21 -0.40 5.39
CA SER A 644 13.20 0.59 4.94
C SER A 644 12.97 0.90 3.47
N SER A 645 13.06 2.19 3.10
CA SER A 645 12.98 2.65 1.71
C SER A 645 13.97 3.77 1.44
N ASP A 646 14.26 4.01 0.19
CA ASP A 646 15.00 5.14 -0.37
C ASP A 646 16.42 5.35 0.21
N PRO A 647 17.28 4.27 0.26
CA PRO A 647 17.14 2.92 -0.26
C PRO A 647 16.65 1.90 0.76
N ASN A 648 16.11 0.75 0.31
CA ASN A 648 15.83 -0.36 1.20
C ASN A 648 17.11 -1.11 1.57
N LEU A 649 17.68 -0.82 2.73
CA LEU A 649 18.89 -1.44 3.25
C LEU A 649 18.66 -2.82 3.88
N GLN A 650 17.42 -3.15 4.25
CA GLN A 650 17.08 -4.43 4.88
C GLN A 650 17.06 -5.61 3.89
N ASN A 651 17.06 -5.34 2.58
CA ASN A 651 16.98 -6.38 1.54
C ASN A 651 18.31 -6.68 0.85
N ILE A 652 19.45 -6.19 1.35
CA ILE A 652 20.77 -6.44 0.79
C ILE A 652 21.13 -7.92 0.99
N PRO A 653 21.39 -8.70 -0.09
CA PRO A 653 21.57 -10.14 0.02
C PRO A 653 22.81 -10.53 0.84
N ILE A 654 22.67 -11.60 1.62
CA ILE A 654 23.77 -12.18 2.43
C ILE A 654 24.16 -13.58 1.97
N ARG A 655 23.29 -14.30 1.24
CA ARG A 655 23.48 -15.71 0.92
C ARG A 655 24.42 -15.96 -0.25
N THR A 656 24.52 -14.99 -1.18
CA THR A 656 25.38 -15.11 -2.37
C THR A 656 26.70 -14.37 -2.15
N GLN A 657 27.76 -14.83 -2.81
CA GLN A 657 29.07 -14.17 -2.76
C GLN A 657 28.98 -12.74 -3.26
N GLU A 658 28.25 -12.50 -4.35
CA GLU A 658 28.05 -11.17 -4.93
C GLU A 658 27.26 -10.25 -3.99
N GLY A 659 26.26 -10.79 -3.28
CA GLY A 659 25.51 -10.05 -2.26
C GLY A 659 26.38 -9.64 -1.07
N ARG A 660 27.24 -10.55 -0.59
CA ARG A 660 28.21 -10.25 0.48
C ARG A 660 29.20 -9.16 0.05
N ARG A 661 29.61 -9.14 -1.21
CA ARG A 661 30.47 -8.07 -1.74
C ARG A 661 29.81 -6.69 -1.66
N VAL A 662 28.48 -6.60 -1.84
CA VAL A 662 27.75 -5.35 -1.61
C VAL A 662 27.85 -4.93 -0.13
N ARG A 663 27.73 -5.88 0.82
CA ARG A 663 27.88 -5.59 2.25
C ARG A 663 29.28 -5.11 2.62
N ARG A 664 30.34 -5.55 1.92
CA ARG A 664 31.70 -5.04 2.13
C ARG A 664 31.86 -3.56 1.80
N ALA A 665 30.98 -3.00 0.97
CA ALA A 665 31.01 -1.58 0.68
C ALA A 665 30.44 -0.72 1.82
N PHE A 666 29.79 -1.30 2.82
CA PHE A 666 29.32 -0.59 4.01
C PHE A 666 30.44 -0.56 5.04
N ILE A 667 31.07 0.59 5.19
CA ILE A 667 32.32 0.79 5.94
C ILE A 667 32.14 1.79 7.10
N ALA A 668 33.08 1.80 8.01
CA ALA A 668 33.17 2.81 9.05
C ALA A 668 34.17 3.91 8.66
N PRO A 669 34.11 5.12 9.27
CA PRO A 669 35.14 6.14 9.15
C PRO A 669 36.51 5.67 9.67
N ASP A 670 37.56 6.36 9.29
CA ASP A 670 38.91 6.09 9.80
C ASP A 670 38.92 6.15 11.34
N GLY A 671 39.54 5.14 11.98
CA GLY A 671 39.60 4.98 13.43
C GLY A 671 38.34 4.36 14.07
N TYR A 672 37.38 3.93 13.24
CA TYR A 672 36.17 3.23 13.68
C TYR A 672 36.07 1.83 13.05
N LYS A 673 35.29 0.98 13.65
CA LYS A 673 34.90 -0.34 13.14
C LYS A 673 33.38 -0.43 12.97
N ILE A 674 32.94 -1.27 12.06
CA ILE A 674 31.54 -1.73 12.04
C ILE A 674 31.38 -2.81 13.08
N MET A 675 30.36 -2.66 13.92
CA MET A 675 29.89 -3.71 14.84
C MET A 675 28.48 -4.11 14.43
N ALA A 676 28.24 -5.41 14.28
CA ALA A 676 26.92 -5.98 14.00
C ALA A 676 26.53 -6.88 15.17
N ALA A 677 25.45 -6.52 15.85
CA ALA A 677 24.91 -7.28 16.99
C ALA A 677 23.59 -7.92 16.60
N ASP A 678 23.57 -9.27 16.48
CA ASP A 678 22.42 -10.05 16.00
C ASP A 678 21.88 -10.98 17.09
N TYR A 679 20.57 -11.14 17.10
CA TYR A 679 19.92 -12.12 17.98
C TYR A 679 20.06 -13.54 17.45
N SER A 680 20.71 -14.39 18.20
CA SER A 680 20.86 -15.81 17.87
C SER A 680 19.52 -16.54 17.99
N GLN A 681 18.94 -16.94 16.85
CA GLN A 681 17.73 -17.75 16.73
C GLN A 681 16.51 -17.19 17.48
N ILE A 682 16.29 -15.89 17.43
CA ILE A 682 15.26 -15.19 18.22
C ILE A 682 13.87 -15.80 18.04
N GLU A 683 13.46 -16.10 16.81
CA GLU A 683 12.12 -16.64 16.53
C GLU A 683 11.91 -18.03 17.14
N LEU A 684 12.94 -18.90 17.15
CA LEU A 684 12.87 -20.19 17.82
C LEU A 684 12.81 -20.06 19.36
N ARG A 685 13.50 -19.07 19.91
CA ARG A 685 13.44 -18.78 21.33
C ARG A 685 12.08 -18.24 21.74
N ILE A 686 11.50 -17.35 20.93
CA ILE A 686 10.13 -16.86 21.12
C ILE A 686 9.13 -18.01 20.99
N MET A 687 9.29 -18.91 20.02
CA MET A 687 8.43 -20.10 19.88
C MET A 687 8.51 -20.99 21.13
N ALA A 688 9.70 -21.23 21.67
CA ALA A 688 9.85 -21.97 22.92
C ALA A 688 9.10 -21.32 24.09
N HIS A 689 9.16 -19.98 24.17
CA HIS A 689 8.41 -19.21 25.19
C HIS A 689 6.89 -19.30 24.97
N LEU A 690 6.40 -19.06 23.75
CA LEU A 690 4.96 -19.05 23.45
C LEU A 690 4.32 -20.45 23.55
N SER A 691 5.04 -21.48 23.10
CA SER A 691 4.57 -22.86 23.15
C SER A 691 4.73 -23.55 24.52
N GLN A 692 5.63 -23.03 25.37
CA GLN A 692 6.04 -23.68 26.63
C GLN A 692 6.50 -25.13 26.43
N ASP A 693 7.03 -25.43 25.23
CA ASP A 693 7.49 -26.79 24.90
C ASP A 693 8.73 -27.18 25.73
N LYS A 694 8.60 -28.27 26.48
CA LYS A 694 9.66 -28.72 27.39
C LYS A 694 10.94 -29.11 26.65
N GLY A 695 10.82 -29.70 25.46
CA GLY A 695 11.94 -30.11 24.63
C GLY A 695 12.73 -28.92 24.11
N LEU A 696 12.04 -27.89 23.57
CA LEU A 696 12.67 -26.66 23.11
C LEU A 696 13.31 -25.87 24.27
N ILE A 697 12.60 -25.71 25.38
CA ILE A 697 13.12 -25.04 26.57
C ILE A 697 14.36 -25.73 27.11
N HIS A 698 14.33 -27.06 27.22
CA HIS A 698 15.49 -27.85 27.66
C HIS A 698 16.71 -27.70 26.73
N ALA A 699 16.46 -27.75 25.41
CA ALA A 699 17.52 -27.58 24.43
C ALA A 699 18.18 -26.19 24.56
N PHE A 700 17.42 -25.11 24.63
CA PHE A 700 17.98 -23.77 24.77
C PHE A 700 18.68 -23.51 26.12
N LYS A 701 18.14 -24.01 27.21
CA LYS A 701 18.76 -23.87 28.54
C LYS A 701 20.10 -24.57 28.66
N ASN A 702 20.28 -25.68 27.90
CA ASN A 702 21.51 -26.48 27.92
C ASN A 702 22.44 -26.16 26.72
N GLY A 703 22.17 -25.15 25.93
CA GLY A 703 23.00 -24.75 24.79
C GLY A 703 23.06 -25.81 23.68
N LEU A 704 22.03 -26.69 23.55
CA LEU A 704 21.98 -27.70 22.52
C LEU A 704 21.62 -27.10 21.17
N ASP A 705 22.29 -27.53 20.12
CA ASP A 705 21.95 -27.20 18.75
C ASP A 705 20.67 -27.92 18.31
N ILE A 706 19.55 -27.21 18.33
CA ILE A 706 18.23 -27.74 17.95
C ILE A 706 18.24 -28.31 16.53
N HIS A 707 18.97 -27.68 15.60
CA HIS A 707 19.04 -28.16 14.21
C HIS A 707 19.84 -29.46 14.11
N LYS A 708 20.93 -29.63 14.89
CA LYS A 708 21.65 -30.88 14.97
C LYS A 708 20.83 -31.99 15.64
N ALA A 709 20.09 -31.63 16.70
CA ALA A 709 19.21 -32.59 17.36
C ALA A 709 18.10 -33.07 16.40
N THR A 710 17.44 -32.17 15.71
CA THR A 710 16.44 -32.51 14.67
C THR A 710 17.05 -33.32 13.54
N ALA A 711 18.25 -32.98 13.08
CA ALA A 711 18.94 -33.70 12.01
C ALA A 711 19.27 -35.15 12.41
N ALA A 712 19.78 -35.38 13.63
CA ALA A 712 20.08 -36.73 14.14
C ALA A 712 18.83 -37.60 14.18
N GLU A 713 17.68 -37.05 14.52
CA GLU A 713 16.41 -37.76 14.57
C GLU A 713 15.80 -38.02 13.19
N VAL A 714 15.84 -37.02 12.30
CA VAL A 714 15.24 -37.09 10.96
C VAL A 714 16.07 -38.00 10.02
N PHE A 715 17.39 -37.87 10.05
CA PHE A 715 18.30 -38.59 9.14
C PHE A 715 18.95 -39.81 9.79
N GLY A 716 18.73 -39.98 11.09
CA GLY A 716 19.36 -41.05 11.88
C GLY A 716 20.81 -40.76 12.25
N GLY A 717 21.29 -41.30 13.36
CA GLY A 717 22.66 -41.16 13.83
C GLY A 717 22.79 -40.42 15.16
N ALA A 718 24.04 -40.28 15.65
CA ALA A 718 24.29 -39.48 16.84
C ALA A 718 24.39 -37.99 16.49
N VAL A 719 24.07 -37.11 17.44
CA VAL A 719 24.13 -35.64 17.26
C VAL A 719 25.56 -35.20 16.88
N SER A 720 26.59 -35.91 17.35
CA SER A 720 28.00 -35.67 16.98
C SER A 720 28.29 -35.93 15.51
N ASP A 721 27.54 -36.80 14.84
CA ASP A 721 27.83 -37.29 13.50
C ASP A 721 27.03 -36.55 12.41
N VAL A 722 26.24 -35.56 12.82
CA VAL A 722 25.41 -34.75 11.92
C VAL A 722 26.29 -33.92 11.02
N SER A 723 26.17 -34.14 9.70
CA SER A 723 26.83 -33.30 8.69
C SER A 723 26.21 -31.90 8.61
N ASP A 724 26.98 -30.95 8.07
CA ASP A 724 26.49 -29.57 7.85
C ASP A 724 25.30 -29.54 6.89
N ASP A 725 25.22 -30.41 5.90
CA ASP A 725 24.09 -30.53 4.99
C ASP A 725 22.83 -31.02 5.69
N HIS A 726 22.96 -32.05 6.54
CA HIS A 726 21.84 -32.53 7.37
C HIS A 726 21.38 -31.45 8.35
N ARG A 727 22.30 -30.73 8.99
CA ARG A 727 21.99 -29.61 9.86
C ARG A 727 21.26 -28.48 9.11
N ARG A 728 21.71 -28.18 7.88
CA ARG A 728 21.06 -27.17 7.01
C ARG A 728 19.64 -27.60 6.62
N SER A 729 19.46 -28.87 6.26
CA SER A 729 18.13 -29.45 5.96
C SER A 729 17.23 -29.43 7.19
N ALA A 730 17.72 -29.79 8.36
CA ALA A 730 16.98 -29.70 9.62
C ALA A 730 16.62 -28.26 10.01
N LYS A 731 17.51 -27.28 9.73
CA LYS A 731 17.18 -25.85 9.89
C LYS A 731 15.98 -25.47 9.03
N ALA A 732 15.96 -25.91 7.78
CA ALA A 732 14.84 -25.65 6.87
C ALA A 732 13.54 -26.35 7.33
N ILE A 733 13.62 -27.57 7.88
CA ILE A 733 12.50 -28.29 8.46
C ILE A 733 11.95 -27.53 9.67
N ASN A 734 12.79 -27.19 10.64
CA ASN A 734 12.40 -26.53 11.89
C ASN A 734 11.68 -25.22 11.60
N PHE A 735 12.26 -24.35 10.78
CA PHE A 735 11.62 -23.09 10.40
C PHE A 735 10.36 -23.32 9.58
N GLY A 736 10.39 -24.23 8.59
CA GLY A 736 9.24 -24.55 7.77
C GLY A 736 8.03 -25.00 8.58
N LEU A 737 8.23 -25.92 9.53
CA LEU A 737 7.15 -26.46 10.36
C LEU A 737 6.60 -25.44 11.35
N ILE A 738 7.47 -24.66 11.99
CA ILE A 738 7.08 -23.56 12.89
C ILE A 738 6.23 -22.53 12.14
N TYR A 739 6.53 -22.27 10.87
CA TYR A 739 5.74 -21.39 10.01
C TYR A 739 4.50 -22.04 9.38
N GLY A 740 4.16 -23.27 9.78
CA GLY A 740 2.97 -23.97 9.32
C GLY A 740 3.09 -24.52 7.89
N MET A 741 4.28 -24.89 7.46
CA MET A 741 4.51 -25.54 6.16
C MET A 741 3.79 -26.88 6.09
N SER A 742 3.09 -27.12 4.95
CA SER A 742 2.44 -28.41 4.70
C SER A 742 3.42 -29.49 4.22
N ALA A 743 2.99 -30.77 4.29
CA ALA A 743 3.76 -31.89 3.75
C ALA A 743 4.13 -31.71 2.27
N PHE A 744 3.27 -31.06 1.49
CA PHE A 744 3.55 -30.72 0.10
C PHE A 744 4.70 -29.69 -0.01
N GLY A 745 4.69 -28.65 0.81
CA GLY A 745 5.76 -27.65 0.86
C GLY A 745 7.09 -28.28 1.27
N LEU A 746 7.08 -29.08 2.33
CA LEU A 746 8.26 -29.76 2.84
C LEU A 746 8.83 -30.77 1.84
N SER A 747 7.97 -31.55 1.17
CA SER A 747 8.40 -32.54 0.17
C SER A 747 9.15 -31.89 -1.01
N ARG A 748 8.70 -30.73 -1.45
CA ARG A 748 9.36 -29.95 -2.49
C ARG A 748 10.69 -29.36 -2.03
N GLN A 749 10.73 -28.81 -0.81
CA GLN A 749 11.93 -28.18 -0.27
C GLN A 749 13.09 -29.16 -0.05
N LEU A 750 12.76 -30.38 0.37
CA LEU A 750 13.74 -31.42 0.65
C LEU A 750 13.92 -32.42 -0.51
N ASN A 751 13.16 -32.29 -1.59
CA ASN A 751 13.12 -33.21 -2.72
C ASN A 751 12.85 -34.66 -2.30
N ILE A 752 11.84 -34.86 -1.43
CA ILE A 752 11.41 -36.17 -0.91
C ILE A 752 9.96 -36.46 -1.26
N SER A 753 9.50 -37.70 -1.09
CA SER A 753 8.09 -38.02 -1.27
C SER A 753 7.20 -37.32 -0.25
N ARG A 754 5.94 -37.06 -0.61
CA ARG A 754 4.96 -36.45 0.29
C ARG A 754 4.70 -37.29 1.54
N GLY A 755 4.78 -38.64 1.43
CA GLY A 755 4.67 -39.56 2.57
C GLY A 755 5.82 -39.34 3.54
N ALA A 756 7.08 -39.37 3.05
CA ALA A 756 8.25 -39.13 3.89
C ALA A 756 8.22 -37.71 4.53
N ALA A 757 7.71 -36.70 3.81
CA ALA A 757 7.54 -35.39 4.38
C ALA A 757 6.50 -35.38 5.52
N GLN A 758 5.41 -36.14 5.39
CA GLN A 758 4.42 -36.29 6.45
C GLN A 758 5.00 -36.99 7.67
N ASP A 759 5.77 -38.08 7.47
CA ASP A 759 6.45 -38.81 8.56
C ASP A 759 7.39 -37.89 9.35
N TYR A 760 8.09 -36.93 8.65
CA TYR A 760 8.95 -35.94 9.32
C TYR A 760 8.16 -34.93 10.11
N ILE A 761 7.00 -34.47 9.60
CA ILE A 761 6.09 -33.56 10.32
C ILE A 761 5.59 -34.25 11.60
N ASP A 762 5.16 -35.52 11.50
CA ASP A 762 4.64 -36.26 12.63
C ASP A 762 5.72 -36.49 13.68
N LEU A 763 6.95 -36.85 13.27
CA LEU A 763 8.10 -36.99 14.15
C LEU A 763 8.43 -35.68 14.88
N TYR A 764 8.45 -34.55 14.16
CA TYR A 764 8.71 -33.23 14.72
C TYR A 764 7.69 -32.86 15.80
N PHE A 765 6.39 -32.98 15.52
CA PHE A 765 5.35 -32.67 16.50
C PHE A 765 5.24 -33.68 17.64
N ASN A 766 5.65 -34.91 17.45
CA ASN A 766 5.82 -35.88 18.55
C ASN A 766 6.97 -35.44 19.48
N ARG A 767 8.03 -34.87 18.92
CA ARG A 767 9.18 -34.36 19.68
C ARG A 767 8.84 -33.06 20.41
N TYR A 768 8.08 -32.16 19.76
CA TYR A 768 7.71 -30.84 20.24
C TYR A 768 6.19 -30.70 20.32
N PRO A 769 5.51 -31.46 21.18
CA PRO A 769 4.04 -31.43 21.27
C PRO A 769 3.47 -30.06 21.68
N GLY A 770 4.22 -29.30 22.49
CA GLY A 770 3.83 -27.96 22.91
C GLY A 770 3.75 -26.98 21.73
N VAL A 771 4.58 -27.17 20.71
CA VAL A 771 4.52 -26.33 19.50
C VAL A 771 3.21 -26.59 18.76
N LYS A 772 2.80 -27.85 18.62
CA LYS A 772 1.52 -28.21 17.98
C LYS A 772 0.34 -27.62 18.76
N ASP A 773 0.34 -27.80 20.07
CA ASP A 773 -0.71 -27.27 20.94
C ASP A 773 -0.81 -25.75 20.88
N TYR A 774 0.32 -25.06 20.78
CA TYR A 774 0.36 -23.62 20.57
C TYR A 774 -0.29 -23.24 19.22
N MET A 775 0.08 -23.92 18.14
CA MET A 775 -0.47 -23.65 16.81
C MET A 775 -1.98 -23.85 16.77
N ASP A 776 -2.49 -24.91 17.35
CA ASP A 776 -3.92 -25.23 17.35
C ASP A 776 -4.71 -24.26 18.22
N ARG A 777 -4.21 -23.90 19.42
CA ARG A 777 -4.81 -22.87 20.28
C ARG A 777 -4.82 -21.50 19.62
N THR A 778 -3.73 -21.11 18.95
CA THR A 778 -3.62 -19.81 18.30
C THR A 778 -4.58 -19.67 17.13
N ARG A 779 -4.78 -20.74 16.33
CA ARG A 779 -5.81 -20.75 15.27
C ARG A 779 -7.22 -20.59 15.84
N ALA A 780 -7.53 -21.35 16.91
CA ALA A 780 -8.83 -21.28 17.55
C ALA A 780 -9.09 -19.89 18.13
N LEU A 781 -8.12 -19.31 18.83
CA LEU A 781 -8.19 -17.96 19.40
C LEU A 781 -8.36 -16.91 18.30
N ALA A 782 -7.57 -16.98 17.22
CA ALA A 782 -7.68 -16.08 16.08
C ALA A 782 -9.06 -16.17 15.41
N ALA A 783 -9.60 -17.38 15.27
CA ALA A 783 -10.93 -17.57 14.70
C ALA A 783 -12.05 -17.00 15.59
N ASP A 784 -11.86 -17.01 16.92
CA ASP A 784 -12.82 -16.48 17.90
C ASP A 784 -12.78 -14.95 17.95
N GLN A 785 -11.60 -14.35 18.15
CA GLN A 785 -11.47 -12.90 18.41
C GLN A 785 -11.12 -12.07 17.17
N GLY A 786 -10.70 -12.68 16.05
CA GLY A 786 -10.36 -11.99 14.80
C GLY A 786 -8.95 -11.39 14.76
N TYR A 787 -8.12 -11.58 15.79
CA TYR A 787 -6.74 -11.11 15.85
C TYR A 787 -5.85 -12.06 16.67
N VAL A 788 -4.54 -11.83 16.63
CA VAL A 788 -3.53 -12.43 17.52
C VAL A 788 -2.68 -11.34 18.16
N GLU A 789 -2.01 -11.66 19.28
CA GLU A 789 -1.20 -10.68 20.02
C GLU A 789 0.24 -11.15 20.21
N THR A 790 1.18 -10.18 20.25
CA THR A 790 2.55 -10.40 20.74
C THR A 790 2.56 -10.54 22.28
N ILE A 791 3.71 -10.92 22.86
CA ILE A 791 3.87 -10.96 24.33
C ILE A 791 3.69 -9.57 24.96
N PHE A 792 3.94 -8.49 24.23
CA PHE A 792 3.78 -7.11 24.68
C PHE A 792 2.36 -6.57 24.47
N GLY A 793 1.50 -7.28 23.73
CA GLY A 793 0.11 -6.90 23.49
C GLY A 793 -0.16 -6.22 22.16
N ARG A 794 0.81 -6.12 21.24
CA ARG A 794 0.56 -5.68 19.88
C ARG A 794 -0.38 -6.64 19.18
N ARG A 795 -1.43 -6.11 18.53
CA ARG A 795 -2.42 -6.90 17.80
C ARG A 795 -2.13 -6.93 16.31
N LEU A 796 -2.28 -8.11 15.71
CA LEU A 796 -2.45 -8.29 14.28
C LEU A 796 -3.86 -8.79 14.00
N TYR A 797 -4.67 -7.97 13.34
CA TYR A 797 -6.00 -8.35 12.90
C TYR A 797 -5.97 -9.23 11.67
N LEU A 798 -6.88 -10.21 11.61
CA LEU A 798 -6.92 -11.26 10.60
C LEU A 798 -8.31 -11.33 9.95
N PRO A 799 -8.68 -10.38 9.09
CA PRO A 799 -10.03 -10.30 8.52
C PRO A 799 -10.42 -11.56 7.73
N GLU A 800 -9.43 -12.27 7.17
CA GLU A 800 -9.64 -13.48 6.37
C GLU A 800 -9.72 -14.78 7.20
N ILE A 801 -9.60 -14.72 8.54
CA ILE A 801 -9.53 -15.92 9.39
C ILE A 801 -10.83 -16.74 9.37
N ARG A 802 -11.95 -16.08 9.09
CA ARG A 802 -13.29 -16.69 8.98
C ARG A 802 -13.77 -16.76 7.53
N ALA A 803 -12.88 -16.55 6.53
CA ALA A 803 -13.25 -16.58 5.13
C ALA A 803 -13.85 -17.93 4.72
N SER A 804 -14.91 -17.92 3.92
CA SER A 804 -15.51 -19.12 3.33
C SER A 804 -14.56 -19.82 2.36
N ASN A 805 -13.71 -19.04 1.68
CA ASN A 805 -12.68 -19.55 0.80
C ASN A 805 -11.58 -20.26 1.61
N PHE A 806 -11.43 -21.56 1.39
CA PHE A 806 -10.45 -22.40 2.08
C PHE A 806 -9.01 -21.91 1.95
N GLN A 807 -8.61 -21.43 0.77
CA GLN A 807 -7.23 -21.00 0.54
C GLN A 807 -6.91 -19.70 1.30
N ARG A 808 -7.84 -18.74 1.33
CA ARG A 808 -7.71 -17.49 2.08
C ARG A 808 -7.67 -17.77 3.58
N ARG A 809 -8.61 -18.58 4.07
CA ARG A 809 -8.64 -18.98 5.48
C ARG A 809 -7.34 -19.68 5.89
N GLN A 810 -6.85 -20.64 5.10
CA GLN A 810 -5.59 -21.34 5.38
C GLN A 810 -4.38 -20.39 5.38
N ALA A 811 -4.38 -19.36 4.52
CA ALA A 811 -3.35 -18.32 4.54
C ALA A 811 -3.42 -17.49 5.83
N ALA A 812 -4.62 -17.07 6.25
CA ALA A 812 -4.85 -16.35 7.50
C ALA A 812 -4.47 -17.19 8.74
N GLU A 813 -4.77 -18.49 8.75
CA GLU A 813 -4.36 -19.41 9.81
C GLU A 813 -2.83 -19.52 9.93
N ARG A 814 -2.10 -19.55 8.82
CA ARG A 814 -0.63 -19.49 8.85
C ARG A 814 -0.13 -18.15 9.38
N THR A 815 -0.74 -17.06 8.95
CA THR A 815 -0.42 -15.73 9.48
C THR A 815 -0.69 -15.66 10.98
N ALA A 816 -1.79 -16.24 11.46
CA ALA A 816 -2.12 -16.28 12.89
C ALA A 816 -1.03 -16.95 13.73
N ILE A 817 -0.43 -18.04 13.25
CA ILE A 817 0.64 -18.75 13.95
C ILE A 817 1.93 -17.91 13.98
N ASN A 818 2.26 -17.25 12.87
CA ASN A 818 3.55 -16.59 12.68
C ASN A 818 3.58 -15.19 13.29
N ALA A 819 2.47 -14.48 13.27
CA ALA A 819 2.41 -13.08 13.66
C ALA A 819 2.80 -12.81 15.14
N PRO A 820 2.38 -13.61 16.13
CA PRO A 820 2.83 -13.41 17.50
C PRO A 820 4.33 -13.56 17.65
N MET A 821 4.95 -14.48 16.95
CA MET A 821 6.39 -14.74 16.99
C MET A 821 7.15 -13.60 16.31
N GLN A 822 6.79 -13.28 15.07
CA GLN A 822 7.45 -12.21 14.29
C GLN A 822 7.25 -10.83 14.91
N GLY A 823 6.04 -10.57 15.39
CA GLY A 823 5.73 -9.31 16.07
C GLY A 823 6.45 -9.16 17.40
N THR A 824 6.58 -10.26 18.16
CA THR A 824 7.38 -10.24 19.39
C THR A 824 8.85 -9.99 19.11
N ALA A 825 9.42 -10.58 18.05
CA ALA A 825 10.79 -10.28 17.63
C ALA A 825 10.94 -8.80 17.26
N ALA A 826 9.96 -8.24 16.52
CA ALA A 826 9.95 -6.82 16.18
C ALA A 826 9.86 -5.91 17.41
N ASP A 827 9.03 -6.25 18.39
CA ASP A 827 8.94 -5.49 19.65
C ASP A 827 10.25 -5.56 20.46
N ILE A 828 10.90 -6.74 20.49
CA ILE A 828 12.17 -6.94 21.20
C ILE A 828 13.28 -6.08 20.57
N ILE A 829 13.45 -6.11 19.25
CA ILE A 829 14.50 -5.31 18.59
C ILE A 829 14.25 -3.81 18.76
N LYS A 830 13.00 -3.35 18.71
CA LYS A 830 12.64 -1.95 18.98
C LYS A 830 13.00 -1.52 20.42
N LYS A 831 12.68 -2.36 21.40
CA LYS A 831 13.07 -2.13 22.81
C LYS A 831 14.59 -2.12 22.97
N ALA A 832 15.29 -3.03 22.28
CA ALA A 832 16.76 -3.03 22.23
C ALA A 832 17.31 -1.73 21.66
N MET A 833 16.76 -1.23 20.55
CA MET A 833 17.14 0.06 19.97
C MET A 833 16.99 1.20 20.99
N ILE A 834 15.87 1.24 21.71
CA ILE A 834 15.59 2.27 22.71
C ILE A 834 16.63 2.23 23.85
N THR A 835 16.89 1.04 24.37
CA THR A 835 17.83 0.89 25.51
C THR A 835 19.28 1.13 25.09
N VAL A 836 19.71 0.63 23.93
CA VAL A 836 21.06 0.82 23.39
C VAL A 836 21.28 2.29 23.06
N HIS A 837 20.36 2.95 22.36
CA HIS A 837 20.48 4.38 22.04
C HIS A 837 20.55 5.25 23.29
N GLY A 838 19.69 4.99 24.29
CA GLY A 838 19.71 5.74 25.55
C GLY A 838 21.01 5.55 26.33
N TRP A 839 21.59 4.35 26.31
CA TRP A 839 22.90 4.08 26.91
C TRP A 839 24.01 4.80 26.17
N LEU A 840 24.06 4.73 24.85
CA LEU A 840 25.05 5.42 24.02
C LEU A 840 24.98 6.93 24.22
N ALA A 841 23.80 7.52 24.24
CA ALA A 841 23.59 8.96 24.47
C ALA A 841 24.05 9.44 25.86
N SER A 842 24.04 8.56 26.86
CA SER A 842 24.51 8.86 28.23
C SER A 842 25.97 8.52 28.46
N SER A 843 26.62 7.85 27.52
CA SER A 843 28.03 7.45 27.56
C SER A 843 28.93 8.44 26.82
N ASN A 844 30.23 8.37 27.05
CA ASN A 844 31.24 9.13 26.30
C ASN A 844 31.93 8.26 25.22
N LEU A 845 31.22 7.28 24.68
CA LEU A 845 31.82 6.25 23.82
C LEU A 845 31.92 6.64 22.33
N ASP A 846 31.39 7.81 21.96
CA ASP A 846 31.38 8.33 20.57
C ASP A 846 30.94 7.27 19.53
N THR A 847 30.00 6.44 19.95
CA THR A 847 29.45 5.33 19.16
C THR A 847 28.06 5.71 18.67
N ARG A 848 27.73 5.37 17.43
CA ARG A 848 26.41 5.62 16.84
C ARG A 848 25.80 4.36 16.25
N MET A 849 24.50 4.20 16.40
CA MET A 849 23.71 3.22 15.67
C MET A 849 23.45 3.77 14.26
N THR A 850 23.78 2.98 13.23
CA THR A 850 23.67 3.41 11.82
C THR A 850 22.58 2.68 11.04
N MET A 851 22.31 1.42 11.40
CA MET A 851 21.25 0.62 10.74
C MET A 851 20.57 -0.31 11.73
N GLN A 852 19.31 -0.64 11.38
CA GLN A 852 18.58 -1.79 11.89
C GLN A 852 18.21 -2.68 10.71
N VAL A 853 18.61 -3.95 10.73
CA VAL A 853 18.37 -4.91 9.65
C VAL A 853 17.86 -6.22 10.25
N HIS A 854 16.60 -6.58 10.02
CA HIS A 854 15.94 -7.75 10.58
C HIS A 854 16.04 -7.80 12.12
N ASP A 855 16.86 -8.70 12.66
CA ASP A 855 17.08 -8.91 14.09
C ASP A 855 18.44 -8.36 14.57
N GLU A 856 19.08 -7.51 13.75
CA GLU A 856 20.44 -7.01 13.89
C GLU A 856 20.46 -5.49 14.08
N LEU A 857 21.35 -5.01 14.95
CA LEU A 857 21.76 -3.59 15.06
C LEU A 857 23.18 -3.41 14.55
N VAL A 858 23.38 -2.45 13.66
CA VAL A 858 24.70 -2.11 13.12
C VAL A 858 25.14 -0.76 13.67
N LEU A 859 26.36 -0.72 14.19
CA LEU A 859 26.94 0.46 14.85
C LEU A 859 28.30 0.80 14.23
N GLU A 860 28.63 2.08 14.25
CA GLU A 860 29.99 2.58 14.08
C GLU A 860 30.62 2.82 15.44
N VAL A 861 31.73 2.16 15.74
CA VAL A 861 32.36 2.12 17.05
C VAL A 861 33.81 2.53 16.95
N PRO A 862 34.35 3.49 17.73
CA PRO A 862 35.76 3.77 17.79
C PRO A 862 36.57 2.53 18.13
N GLU A 863 37.72 2.31 17.48
CA GLU A 863 38.54 1.10 17.68
C GLU A 863 38.90 0.87 19.17
N GLY A 864 39.15 1.94 19.92
CA GLY A 864 39.49 1.86 21.33
C GLY A 864 38.32 1.45 22.26
N ASN A 865 37.08 1.56 21.80
CA ASN A 865 35.88 1.32 22.59
C ASN A 865 35.14 0.00 22.23
N VAL A 866 35.67 -0.75 21.25
CA VAL A 866 35.01 -1.96 20.70
C VAL A 866 34.61 -2.97 21.78
N GLN A 867 35.52 -3.28 22.72
CA GLN A 867 35.25 -4.28 23.77
C GLN A 867 34.16 -3.84 24.75
N GLU A 868 34.19 -2.57 25.14
CA GLU A 868 33.17 -2.00 26.04
C GLU A 868 31.81 -1.92 25.38
N VAL A 869 31.77 -1.44 24.12
CA VAL A 869 30.54 -1.33 23.35
C VAL A 869 29.94 -2.71 23.07
N ALA A 870 30.75 -3.71 22.65
CA ALA A 870 30.25 -5.06 22.41
C ALA A 870 29.58 -5.65 23.67
N SER A 871 30.29 -5.61 24.82
CA SER A 871 29.74 -6.12 26.07
C SER A 871 28.47 -5.37 26.53
N GLY A 872 28.45 -4.04 26.34
CA GLY A 872 27.29 -3.22 26.66
C GLY A 872 26.07 -3.53 25.78
N VAL A 873 26.26 -3.60 24.48
CA VAL A 873 25.21 -3.90 23.50
C VAL A 873 24.66 -5.32 23.69
N GLU A 874 25.53 -6.33 23.84
CA GLU A 874 25.13 -7.71 24.11
C GLU A 874 24.27 -7.81 25.38
N LYS A 875 24.67 -7.15 26.44
CA LYS A 875 23.94 -7.11 27.71
C LYS A 875 22.57 -6.44 27.58
N LEU A 876 22.51 -5.29 26.93
CA LEU A 876 21.28 -4.51 26.77
C LEU A 876 20.31 -5.19 25.82
N MET A 877 20.77 -5.72 24.70
CA MET A 877 19.93 -6.46 23.78
C MET A 877 19.42 -7.77 24.41
N SER A 878 20.27 -8.54 25.08
CA SER A 878 19.85 -9.75 25.79
C SER A 878 18.85 -9.47 26.91
N GLY A 879 18.89 -8.28 27.50
CA GLY A 879 17.95 -7.82 28.52
C GLY A 879 16.70 -7.16 28.02
N ALA A 880 16.48 -7.01 26.71
CA ALA A 880 15.35 -6.28 26.15
C ALA A 880 13.97 -6.90 26.41
N ALA A 881 13.92 -8.19 26.73
CA ALA A 881 12.71 -8.91 27.12
C ALA A 881 13.00 -10.08 28.06
N GLU A 882 12.04 -10.36 28.95
CA GLU A 882 12.05 -11.52 29.82
C GLU A 882 11.31 -12.69 29.16
N LEU A 883 12.04 -13.69 28.67
CA LEU A 883 11.52 -14.95 28.21
C LEU A 883 11.82 -16.09 29.19
N CYS A 884 11.13 -17.23 29.09
CA CYS A 884 11.43 -18.42 29.89
C CYS A 884 12.80 -19.06 29.60
N ILE A 885 13.49 -18.56 28.57
CA ILE A 885 14.85 -18.91 28.14
C ILE A 885 15.60 -17.61 27.85
N PRO A 886 16.94 -17.57 28.00
CA PRO A 886 17.69 -16.35 27.75
C PRO A 886 17.68 -15.98 26.27
N LEU A 887 17.61 -14.68 25.99
CA LEU A 887 18.00 -14.14 24.70
C LEU A 887 19.53 -14.17 24.61
N VAL A 888 20.04 -14.52 23.43
CA VAL A 888 21.48 -14.55 23.17
C VAL A 888 21.76 -13.64 21.99
N VAL A 889 22.75 -12.79 22.16
CA VAL A 889 23.20 -11.82 21.16
C VAL A 889 24.67 -12.09 20.89
N GLU A 890 25.05 -12.05 19.62
CA GLU A 890 26.41 -12.19 19.15
C GLU A 890 26.82 -10.87 18.49
N ALA A 891 27.89 -10.23 18.98
CA ALA A 891 28.43 -9.00 18.43
C ALA A 891 29.70 -9.28 17.65
N GLY A 892 29.61 -9.23 16.31
CA GLY A 892 30.75 -9.30 15.43
C GLY A 892 31.32 -7.91 15.13
N VAL A 893 32.60 -7.83 14.80
CA VAL A 893 33.33 -6.58 14.52
C VAL A 893 34.20 -6.75 13.31
N GLY A 894 34.18 -5.78 12.41
CA GLY A 894 34.98 -5.81 11.18
C GLY A 894 35.25 -4.40 10.61
N ASP A 895 36.03 -4.35 9.55
CA ASP A 895 36.26 -3.11 8.81
C ASP A 895 35.03 -2.74 7.94
N ASN A 896 34.16 -3.69 7.68
CA ASN A 896 32.96 -3.54 6.91
C ASN A 896 31.86 -4.45 7.45
N TRP A 897 30.64 -4.28 6.94
CA TRP A 897 29.48 -5.01 7.43
C TRP A 897 29.52 -6.53 7.14
N ASP A 898 30.17 -7.00 6.04
CA ASP A 898 30.34 -8.44 5.75
C ASP A 898 31.28 -9.12 6.76
N GLU A 899 32.30 -8.43 7.20
CA GLU A 899 33.26 -8.94 8.19
C GLU A 899 32.72 -8.91 9.62
N ALA A 900 31.83 -7.99 9.90
CA ALA A 900 31.18 -7.86 11.20
C ALA A 900 30.03 -8.88 11.42
N HIS A 901 29.64 -9.67 10.39
CA HIS A 901 28.50 -10.59 10.45
C HIS A 901 28.94 -12.09 10.40
#